data_388c52e99d5e041426091f53a40d1cc9
#
_entry.id   388c52e99d5e041426091f53a40d1cc9
#
_cell.length_a   1.000
_cell.length_b   1.000
_cell.length_c   1.000
_cell.angle_alpha   90.00
_cell.angle_beta   90.00
_cell.angle_gamma   90.00
#
_symmetry.space_group_name_H-M   'P 1'
#
loop_
_entity.id
_entity.type
_entity.pdbx_description
1 polymer ?
#
loop_
_entity_poly.entity_id
_entity_poly.type
_entity_poly.pdbx_seq_one_letter_code
_entity_poly.pdbx_strand_id
1 'polypeptide(L)'
;MAHLPVSPEKLIEQFGPHLNYPPREGFAGRDEPDKAVKTHCCFCGMQCGIKLLVKNDKVVGFDPWEEFPFNQGRLCPKGVQRYMQNNHPDRILQPLQRNEGVGFTPVSWDEAMDKTVAEIKRIQEKYGKNAFSVLSGVSLTNEKSYLMGKFARVALKTANLDYNGRLCMVSAGAGNKKAFGLDRTSNTYADLEKAEVIIVAGANISETFPTLTHWVWRARDHGAKLIVVDPRVIPLARTADLHLPVKPGTDSALYGAILKYLADHDMLDHDFIDNHTTDFDKALAAVKDYTLEWAEEITGIEKAKIELAAQWWGKAKTSFLLHARGIEHHSKGVDNVLGCINIVLATGRIGKPYCGYGTITGQGNGQGGREHGHKCDQLPGNRDITNPEHRKYIAGVWGIDEKDMPGKGYTAYELIEAIHRGEVKGLLSICFNPLVSLPNNNYVREALEKLEFYVCIDFFMNETARHADIILAGSLQEEEEGTVTTAEGRVVRIRKAVNPPGHARSDTSIILELAKRLGAEDKFTYRNSEELFNELRVASKGGTADYYGITYQKIEDTMGVFWPCPTLDHPGTPRLWEDKKFATPDGKAHFNPVTYRDPGEITDEEYPIILTTGRVVSQYLSGTQTRRIGKLVDLYPEPKLEIHPELARKYGIKQNELVQVSTRRGTDEFPANIVETIRTDTVFLPYHWPGKKSANQFTPATLDPVSKIPEFKVCACNLKPLGVISPPSTASGAYASI
;
A
#
# COMPACT_ATOMS: atom_id res chain seq x y z
N MET A 1 -3.36 27.70 -19.56
CA MET A 1 -4.22 27.37 -20.73
C MET A 1 -4.81 26.02 -20.42
N ALA A 2 -6.12 25.85 -20.57
CA ALA A 2 -6.72 24.55 -20.40
C ALA A 2 -6.14 23.61 -21.50
N HIS A 3 -5.43 22.59 -21.10
CA HIS A 3 -4.91 21.59 -22.03
C HIS A 3 -6.10 20.85 -22.65
N LEU A 4 -6.34 21.02 -23.94
CA LEU A 4 -7.33 20.22 -24.65
C LEU A 4 -6.91 18.75 -24.54
N PRO A 5 -7.77 17.85 -24.04
CA PRO A 5 -7.41 16.45 -23.88
C PRO A 5 -7.19 15.81 -25.26
N VAL A 6 -6.12 15.06 -25.39
CA VAL A 6 -5.96 14.11 -26.51
C VAL A 6 -7.06 13.08 -26.41
N SER A 7 -7.64 12.67 -27.56
CA SER A 7 -8.74 11.70 -27.49
C SER A 7 -8.30 10.40 -26.82
N PRO A 8 -9.14 9.81 -25.96
CA PRO A 8 -8.84 8.53 -25.31
C PRO A 8 -8.48 7.43 -26.30
N GLU A 9 -9.17 7.36 -27.45
CA GLU A 9 -8.95 6.37 -28.50
C GLU A 9 -7.52 6.45 -29.05
N LYS A 10 -7.03 7.67 -29.31
CA LYS A 10 -5.68 7.89 -29.82
C LYS A 10 -4.62 7.52 -28.80
N LEU A 11 -4.87 7.77 -27.52
CA LEU A 11 -3.96 7.36 -26.43
C LEU A 11 -3.96 5.84 -26.26
N ILE A 12 -5.11 5.17 -26.41
CA ILE A 12 -5.19 3.70 -26.36
C ILE A 12 -4.44 3.08 -27.53
N GLU A 13 -4.59 3.62 -28.73
CA GLU A 13 -3.86 3.16 -29.94
C GLU A 13 -2.34 3.27 -29.73
N GLN A 14 -1.86 4.36 -29.15
CA GLN A 14 -0.42 4.59 -28.95
C GLN A 14 0.17 3.82 -27.74
N PHE A 15 -0.57 3.72 -26.64
CA PHE A 15 -0.02 3.34 -25.33
C PHE A 15 -0.78 2.22 -24.63
N GLY A 16 -1.72 1.58 -25.31
CA GLY A 16 -2.45 0.43 -24.77
C GLY A 16 -3.46 0.73 -23.67
N PRO A 17 -3.85 -0.25 -22.89
CA PRO A 17 -3.16 -1.52 -22.63
C PRO A 17 -3.36 -2.58 -23.71
N HIS A 18 -2.28 -3.11 -24.22
CA HIS A 18 -2.28 -4.33 -25.00
C HIS A 18 -2.18 -5.55 -24.08
N LEU A 19 -2.88 -6.64 -24.41
CA LEU A 19 -2.79 -7.86 -23.60
C LEU A 19 -1.62 -8.72 -24.05
N ASN A 20 -0.75 -9.06 -23.12
CA ASN A 20 0.37 -9.97 -23.32
C ASN A 20 0.07 -11.34 -22.70
N TYR A 21 0.31 -12.41 -23.43
CA TYR A 21 0.08 -13.80 -23.03
C TYR A 21 1.38 -14.60 -23.04
N PRO A 22 1.52 -15.61 -22.17
CA PRO A 22 2.64 -16.53 -22.25
C PRO A 22 2.61 -17.27 -23.60
N PRO A 23 3.78 -17.64 -24.15
CA PRO A 23 3.87 -18.43 -25.37
C PRO A 23 2.99 -19.68 -25.29
N ARG A 24 2.34 -20.06 -26.39
CA ARG A 24 1.45 -21.23 -26.45
C ARG A 24 2.16 -22.57 -26.13
N GLU A 25 3.43 -22.64 -26.47
CA GLU A 25 4.27 -23.82 -26.28
C GLU A 25 4.74 -24.02 -24.82
N GLY A 26 4.30 -23.16 -23.92
CA GLY A 26 4.65 -23.24 -22.49
C GLY A 26 6.15 -23.05 -22.22
N PHE A 27 6.63 -23.55 -21.07
CA PHE A 27 8.02 -23.46 -20.70
C PHE A 27 8.91 -24.51 -21.41
N ALA A 28 8.32 -25.58 -21.93
CA ALA A 28 9.04 -26.74 -22.48
C ALA A 28 9.71 -26.51 -23.86
N GLY A 29 9.33 -25.47 -24.59
CA GLY A 29 9.89 -25.13 -25.90
C GLY A 29 10.82 -23.92 -25.91
N ARG A 30 11.30 -23.46 -24.75
CA ARG A 30 12.16 -22.28 -24.65
C ARG A 30 13.61 -22.66 -24.77
N ASP A 31 14.35 -21.85 -25.49
CA ASP A 31 15.81 -21.86 -25.44
C ASP A 31 16.27 -21.75 -23.98
N GLU A 32 17.34 -22.48 -23.64
CA GLU A 32 17.95 -22.38 -22.32
C GLU A 32 18.28 -20.92 -21.97
N PRO A 33 17.95 -20.43 -20.76
CA PRO A 33 18.27 -19.08 -20.36
C PRO A 33 19.78 -18.88 -20.27
N ASP A 34 20.25 -17.67 -20.57
CA ASP A 34 21.65 -17.29 -20.44
C ASP A 34 22.05 -17.23 -18.94
N LYS A 35 21.08 -16.83 -18.09
CA LYS A 35 21.26 -16.74 -16.64
C LYS A 35 19.93 -16.82 -15.90
N ALA A 36 20.01 -17.25 -14.64
CA ALA A 36 18.92 -17.18 -13.68
C ALA A 36 19.29 -16.20 -12.54
N VAL A 37 18.53 -15.14 -12.35
CA VAL A 37 18.82 -14.09 -11.38
C VAL A 37 17.91 -14.21 -10.17
N LYS A 38 18.46 -14.53 -9.00
CA LYS A 38 17.76 -14.52 -7.71
C LYS A 38 17.39 -13.08 -7.34
N THR A 39 16.09 -12.80 -7.20
CA THR A 39 15.57 -11.48 -6.83
C THR A 39 14.23 -11.64 -6.09
N HIS A 40 13.46 -10.57 -5.96
CA HIS A 40 12.18 -10.60 -5.25
C HIS A 40 11.03 -10.12 -6.14
N CYS A 41 9.82 -10.63 -5.86
CA CYS A 41 8.62 -10.23 -6.57
C CYS A 41 8.28 -8.77 -6.28
N CYS A 42 7.93 -7.98 -7.32
CA CYS A 42 7.65 -6.55 -7.22
C CYS A 42 6.26 -6.21 -6.66
N PHE A 43 5.31 -7.17 -6.64
CA PHE A 43 3.92 -6.82 -6.41
C PHE A 43 3.62 -6.48 -4.94
N CYS A 44 3.50 -7.42 -4.05
CA CYS A 44 3.03 -7.11 -2.70
C CYS A 44 4.17 -7.11 -1.67
N GLY A 45 3.86 -6.63 -0.46
CA GLY A 45 4.81 -6.52 0.65
C GLY A 45 5.42 -7.84 1.14
N MET A 46 4.94 -8.98 0.64
CA MET A 46 5.55 -10.27 0.95
C MET A 46 6.94 -10.42 0.32
N GLN A 47 7.22 -9.74 -0.79
CA GLN A 47 8.54 -9.77 -1.46
C GLN A 47 9.06 -11.20 -1.65
N CYS A 48 8.22 -12.08 -2.20
CA CYS A 48 8.56 -13.49 -2.42
C CYS A 48 9.85 -13.64 -3.21
N GLY A 49 10.73 -14.54 -2.76
CA GLY A 49 11.94 -14.90 -3.50
C GLY A 49 11.57 -15.61 -4.81
N ILE A 50 12.21 -15.20 -5.90
CA ILE A 50 12.01 -15.71 -7.26
C ILE A 50 13.32 -15.69 -8.03
N LYS A 51 13.51 -16.62 -8.95
CA LYS A 51 14.62 -16.58 -9.93
C LYS A 51 14.02 -16.12 -11.28
N LEU A 52 14.51 -15.02 -11.83
CA LEU A 52 14.13 -14.56 -13.18
C LEU A 52 15.05 -15.20 -14.21
N LEU A 53 14.46 -15.83 -15.20
CA LEU A 53 15.16 -16.44 -16.33
C LEU A 53 15.36 -15.38 -17.42
N VAL A 54 16.60 -15.17 -17.81
CA VAL A 54 17.00 -14.13 -18.78
C VAL A 54 17.60 -14.77 -20.01
N LYS A 55 17.18 -14.33 -21.20
CA LYS A 55 17.73 -14.69 -22.50
C LYS A 55 17.90 -13.45 -23.35
N ASN A 56 19.09 -13.19 -23.89
CA ASN A 56 19.37 -12.00 -24.74
C ASN A 56 18.89 -10.68 -24.10
N ASP A 57 19.22 -10.46 -22.82
CA ASP A 57 18.82 -9.29 -22.02
C ASP A 57 17.28 -9.08 -21.92
N LYS A 58 16.50 -10.15 -22.02
CA LYS A 58 15.04 -10.16 -21.84
C LYS A 58 14.66 -11.16 -20.76
N VAL A 59 13.70 -10.80 -19.92
CA VAL A 59 13.11 -11.73 -18.97
C VAL A 59 12.15 -12.65 -19.72
N VAL A 60 12.47 -13.94 -19.78
CA VAL A 60 11.71 -14.92 -20.58
C VAL A 60 10.89 -15.89 -19.72
N GLY A 61 11.11 -15.90 -18.40
CA GLY A 61 10.41 -16.79 -17.50
C GLY A 61 10.85 -16.60 -16.06
N PHE A 62 10.51 -17.59 -15.23
CA PHE A 62 10.88 -17.62 -13.83
C PHE A 62 11.07 -19.07 -13.35
N ASP A 63 11.83 -19.21 -12.23
CA ASP A 63 11.91 -20.42 -11.44
C ASP A 63 11.63 -20.13 -9.97
N PRO A 64 11.16 -21.12 -9.20
CA PRO A 64 11.05 -21.02 -7.76
C PRO A 64 12.42 -20.78 -7.11
N TRP A 65 12.44 -19.97 -6.05
CA TRP A 65 13.57 -19.89 -5.12
C TRP A 65 13.19 -20.57 -3.81
N GLU A 66 13.44 -21.89 -3.75
CA GLU A 66 12.94 -22.75 -2.66
C GLU A 66 13.61 -22.46 -1.32
N GLU A 67 14.90 -22.06 -1.37
CA GLU A 67 15.67 -21.79 -0.16
C GLU A 67 15.29 -20.49 0.54
N PHE A 68 14.54 -19.58 -0.15
CA PHE A 68 14.13 -18.34 0.48
C PHE A 68 13.10 -18.60 1.61
N PRO A 69 13.41 -18.19 2.87
CA PRO A 69 12.72 -18.72 4.06
C PRO A 69 11.24 -18.35 4.14
N PHE A 70 10.80 -17.22 3.56
CA PHE A 70 9.40 -16.79 3.66
C PHE A 70 8.46 -17.62 2.77
N ASN A 71 8.67 -17.63 1.46
CA ASN A 71 7.75 -18.28 0.51
C ASN A 71 8.18 -19.69 0.10
N GLN A 72 9.40 -20.12 0.36
CA GLN A 72 9.87 -21.49 0.11
C GLN A 72 9.49 -21.99 -1.30
N GLY A 73 9.79 -21.18 -2.31
CA GLY A 73 9.47 -21.43 -3.71
C GLY A 73 8.02 -21.14 -4.14
N ARG A 74 7.11 -20.92 -3.20
CA ARG A 74 5.69 -20.67 -3.54
C ARG A 74 5.49 -19.29 -4.14
N LEU A 75 4.66 -19.21 -5.19
CA LEU A 75 4.29 -17.97 -5.86
C LEU A 75 2.79 -17.92 -6.11
N CYS A 76 2.21 -16.72 -6.10
CA CYS A 76 0.81 -16.49 -6.41
C CYS A 76 0.58 -16.27 -7.91
N PRO A 77 -0.67 -16.25 -8.41
CA PRO A 77 -0.97 -16.02 -9.83
C PRO A 77 -0.30 -14.78 -10.43
N LYS A 78 -0.19 -13.69 -9.66
CA LYS A 78 0.53 -12.48 -10.10
C LYS A 78 2.04 -12.70 -10.20
N GLY A 79 2.62 -13.37 -9.20
CA GLY A 79 4.05 -13.63 -9.14
C GLY A 79 4.55 -14.47 -10.31
N VAL A 80 3.81 -15.52 -10.69
CA VAL A 80 4.17 -16.39 -11.82
C VAL A 80 4.01 -15.71 -13.18
N GLN A 81 3.23 -14.62 -13.26
CA GLN A 81 2.99 -13.90 -14.51
C GLN A 81 3.82 -12.60 -14.63
N ARG A 82 4.55 -12.20 -13.57
CA ARG A 82 5.22 -10.88 -13.55
C ARG A 82 6.24 -10.67 -14.67
N TYR A 83 6.90 -11.73 -15.14
CA TYR A 83 7.91 -11.66 -16.21
C TYR A 83 7.35 -11.12 -17.53
N MET A 84 6.01 -11.14 -17.70
CA MET A 84 5.33 -10.67 -18.89
C MET A 84 5.40 -9.15 -19.09
N GLN A 85 5.77 -8.40 -18.05
CA GLN A 85 5.74 -6.92 -18.11
C GLN A 85 7.01 -6.28 -18.66
N ASN A 86 8.19 -6.90 -18.52
CA ASN A 86 9.45 -6.28 -18.93
C ASN A 86 9.52 -5.98 -20.43
N ASN A 87 9.11 -6.93 -21.25
CA ASN A 87 9.16 -6.82 -22.70
C ASN A 87 7.79 -6.45 -23.30
N HIS A 88 6.92 -5.84 -22.50
CA HIS A 88 5.57 -5.48 -22.94
C HIS A 88 5.62 -4.37 -24.01
N PRO A 89 4.81 -4.45 -25.09
CA PRO A 89 4.81 -3.43 -26.15
C PRO A 89 4.43 -2.01 -25.66
N ASP A 90 3.68 -1.90 -24.57
CA ASP A 90 3.31 -0.60 -23.98
C ASP A 90 4.45 0.08 -23.19
N ARG A 91 5.65 -0.53 -23.08
CA ARG A 91 6.77 0.11 -22.38
C ARG A 91 7.12 1.45 -23.03
N ILE A 92 7.26 2.47 -22.19
CA ILE A 92 7.79 3.78 -22.61
C ILE A 92 9.29 3.61 -22.81
N LEU A 93 9.76 3.81 -24.05
CA LEU A 93 11.14 3.52 -24.43
C LEU A 93 12.05 4.75 -24.45
N GLN A 94 11.49 5.96 -24.39
CA GLN A 94 12.21 7.24 -24.43
C GLN A 94 11.34 8.36 -23.88
N PRO A 95 11.91 9.53 -23.53
CA PRO A 95 11.11 10.65 -23.06
C PRO A 95 10.06 11.10 -24.06
N LEU A 96 8.90 11.50 -23.55
CA LEU A 96 7.76 11.95 -24.33
C LEU A 96 7.35 13.36 -23.90
N GLN A 97 7.01 14.20 -24.87
CA GLN A 97 6.44 15.52 -24.64
C GLN A 97 5.01 15.58 -25.16
N ARG A 98 4.11 16.17 -24.39
CA ARG A 98 2.76 16.46 -24.85
C ARG A 98 2.76 17.61 -25.82
N ASN A 99 2.06 17.44 -26.95
CA ASN A 99 1.80 18.47 -27.94
C ASN A 99 0.29 18.60 -28.16
N GLU A 100 -0.21 19.83 -28.12
CA GLU A 100 -1.64 20.12 -28.30
C GLU A 100 -2.16 19.52 -29.61
N GLY A 101 -3.31 18.85 -29.56
CA GLY A 101 -3.97 18.25 -30.72
C GLY A 101 -3.29 17.01 -31.31
N VAL A 102 -2.03 16.72 -30.96
CA VAL A 102 -1.25 15.60 -31.52
C VAL A 102 -1.15 14.42 -30.54
N GLY A 103 -1.03 14.67 -29.25
CA GLY A 103 -0.76 13.69 -28.20
C GLY A 103 0.67 13.78 -27.71
N PHE A 104 1.31 12.63 -27.53
CA PHE A 104 2.69 12.55 -27.05
C PHE A 104 3.64 12.24 -28.21
N THR A 105 4.72 13.01 -28.31
CA THR A 105 5.80 12.78 -29.26
C THR A 105 7.12 12.53 -28.56
N PRO A 106 7.98 11.65 -29.09
CA PRO A 106 9.32 11.42 -28.59
C PRO A 106 10.17 12.69 -28.63
N VAL A 107 10.96 12.90 -27.58
CA VAL A 107 11.99 13.95 -27.50
C VAL A 107 13.29 13.37 -26.95
N SER A 108 14.39 14.08 -27.13
CA SER A 108 15.65 13.69 -26.54
C SER A 108 15.65 13.82 -25.00
N TRP A 109 16.55 13.13 -24.32
CA TRP A 109 16.72 13.28 -22.89
C TRP A 109 17.09 14.70 -22.48
N ASP A 110 17.97 15.35 -23.24
CA ASP A 110 18.39 16.73 -22.93
C ASP A 110 17.23 17.71 -23.06
N GLU A 111 16.45 17.65 -24.13
CA GLU A 111 15.24 18.48 -24.31
C GLU A 111 14.23 18.27 -23.17
N ALA A 112 13.94 17.01 -22.81
CA ALA A 112 13.01 16.70 -21.73
C ALA A 112 13.50 17.21 -20.37
N MET A 113 14.78 16.99 -20.07
CA MET A 113 15.40 17.44 -18.81
C MET A 113 15.51 18.96 -18.72
N ASP A 114 15.94 19.63 -19.79
CA ASP A 114 16.09 21.10 -19.82
C ASP A 114 14.73 21.77 -19.65
N LYS A 115 13.70 21.30 -20.36
CA LYS A 115 12.33 21.79 -20.18
C LYS A 115 11.82 21.56 -18.76
N THR A 116 12.03 20.38 -18.20
CA THR A 116 11.62 20.05 -16.83
C THR A 116 12.27 21.00 -15.82
N VAL A 117 13.58 21.21 -15.91
CA VAL A 117 14.32 22.08 -15.00
C VAL A 117 13.92 23.55 -15.17
N ALA A 118 13.72 24.01 -16.42
CA ALA A 118 13.28 25.36 -16.70
C ALA A 118 11.91 25.66 -16.07
N GLU A 119 10.96 24.75 -16.22
CA GLU A 119 9.60 24.89 -15.66
C GLU A 119 9.59 24.82 -14.13
N ILE A 120 10.39 23.93 -13.52
CA ILE A 120 10.60 23.90 -12.06
C ILE A 120 11.08 25.26 -11.56
N LYS A 121 12.15 25.80 -12.18
CA LYS A 121 12.72 27.10 -11.80
C LYS A 121 11.70 28.23 -11.99
N ARG A 122 11.02 28.28 -13.14
CA ARG A 122 9.98 29.27 -13.44
C ARG A 122 8.88 29.29 -12.36
N ILE A 123 8.33 28.12 -12.02
CA ILE A 123 7.27 28.01 -11.01
C ILE A 123 7.79 28.45 -9.64
N GLN A 124 8.97 27.98 -9.25
CA GLN A 124 9.54 28.28 -7.94
C GLN A 124 9.96 29.74 -7.79
N GLU A 125 10.43 30.38 -8.85
CA GLU A 125 10.77 31.82 -8.86
C GLU A 125 9.51 32.68 -8.75
N LYS A 126 8.44 32.28 -9.44
CA LYS A 126 7.19 33.04 -9.48
C LYS A 126 6.32 32.88 -8.24
N TYR A 127 6.25 31.66 -7.68
CA TYR A 127 5.27 31.31 -6.65
C TYR A 127 5.90 30.78 -5.35
N GLY A 128 7.21 30.66 -5.28
CA GLY A 128 7.94 30.11 -4.14
C GLY A 128 8.20 28.59 -4.23
N LYS A 129 9.13 28.13 -3.40
CA LYS A 129 9.63 26.73 -3.48
C LYS A 129 8.54 25.68 -3.30
N ASN A 130 7.58 25.92 -2.42
CA ASN A 130 6.48 24.99 -2.12
C ASN A 130 5.40 24.94 -3.21
N ALA A 131 5.45 25.80 -4.22
CA ALA A 131 4.52 25.73 -5.36
C ALA A 131 4.83 24.56 -6.32
N PHE A 132 6.00 23.91 -6.18
CA PHE A 132 6.35 22.69 -6.87
C PHE A 132 6.34 21.50 -5.91
N SER A 133 5.60 20.44 -6.22
CA SER A 133 5.36 19.29 -5.35
C SER A 133 5.85 17.98 -5.95
N VAL A 134 5.96 16.96 -5.10
CA VAL A 134 6.36 15.61 -5.48
C VAL A 134 5.35 14.59 -4.93
N LEU A 135 4.90 13.67 -5.78
CA LEU A 135 4.12 12.50 -5.38
C LEU A 135 4.83 11.22 -5.84
N SER A 136 5.26 10.40 -4.90
CA SER A 136 6.03 9.19 -5.20
C SER A 136 5.26 7.89 -4.96
N GLY A 137 5.62 6.85 -5.71
CA GLY A 137 5.25 5.48 -5.39
C GLY A 137 6.02 4.96 -4.19
N VAL A 138 5.43 4.05 -3.43
CA VAL A 138 6.11 3.37 -2.31
C VAL A 138 6.83 2.10 -2.76
N SER A 139 6.46 1.55 -3.90
CA SER A 139 7.08 0.32 -4.45
C SER A 139 8.45 0.59 -5.11
N LEU A 140 9.11 1.66 -4.72
CA LEU A 140 10.49 1.97 -5.05
C LEU A 140 11.44 1.14 -4.17
N THR A 141 12.72 1.04 -4.53
CA THR A 141 13.74 0.49 -3.61
C THR A 141 13.92 1.40 -2.40
N ASN A 142 14.53 0.91 -1.34
CA ASN A 142 14.85 1.73 -0.15
C ASN A 142 15.73 2.91 -0.54
N GLU A 143 16.70 2.68 -1.41
CA GLU A 143 17.60 3.67 -1.97
C GLU A 143 16.84 4.78 -2.70
N LYS A 144 15.91 4.41 -3.58
CA LYS A 144 15.09 5.39 -4.30
C LYS A 144 14.14 6.16 -3.37
N SER A 145 13.57 5.49 -2.38
CA SER A 145 12.71 6.14 -1.37
C SER A 145 13.50 7.19 -0.58
N TYR A 146 14.71 6.85 -0.16
CA TYR A 146 15.63 7.78 0.49
C TYR A 146 16.03 8.94 -0.45
N LEU A 147 16.41 8.61 -1.69
CA LEU A 147 16.81 9.57 -2.71
C LEU A 147 15.71 10.61 -3.00
N MET A 148 14.45 10.14 -3.11
CA MET A 148 13.29 11.03 -3.32
C MET A 148 13.10 12.01 -2.16
N GLY A 149 13.26 11.55 -0.92
CA GLY A 149 13.18 12.39 0.27
C GLY A 149 14.27 13.47 0.30
N LYS A 150 15.50 13.09 -0.04
CA LYS A 150 16.63 14.01 -0.15
C LYS A 150 16.47 14.97 -1.35
N PHE A 151 16.07 14.45 -2.51
CA PHE A 151 15.87 15.24 -3.73
C PHE A 151 14.86 16.38 -3.52
N ALA A 152 13.69 16.05 -2.95
CA ALA A 152 12.66 17.05 -2.70
C ALA A 152 13.15 18.17 -1.75
N ARG A 153 13.88 17.81 -0.71
CA ARG A 153 14.30 18.77 0.34
C ARG A 153 15.59 19.51 0.02
N VAL A 154 16.52 18.86 -0.67
CA VAL A 154 17.86 19.46 -0.96
C VAL A 154 17.91 20.10 -2.35
N ALA A 155 17.45 19.42 -3.40
CA ALA A 155 17.51 19.94 -4.76
C ALA A 155 16.30 20.83 -5.10
N LEU A 156 15.08 20.38 -4.85
CA LEU A 156 13.86 21.15 -5.08
C LEU A 156 13.58 22.17 -3.98
N LYS A 157 14.07 21.95 -2.77
CA LYS A 157 13.85 22.80 -1.59
C LYS A 157 12.35 22.99 -1.27
N THR A 158 11.54 21.96 -1.50
CA THR A 158 10.09 21.96 -1.22
C THR A 158 9.75 21.09 -0.01
N ALA A 159 8.80 21.56 0.80
CA ALA A 159 8.17 20.78 1.85
C ALA A 159 7.14 19.78 1.29
N ASN A 160 6.59 20.05 0.09
CA ASN A 160 5.48 19.37 -0.51
C ASN A 160 5.92 18.08 -1.22
N LEU A 161 6.22 17.08 -0.42
CA LEU A 161 6.53 15.71 -0.83
C LEU A 161 5.67 14.73 -0.03
N ASP A 162 4.92 13.87 -0.71
CA ASP A 162 4.29 12.71 -0.07
C ASP A 162 4.24 11.51 -1.05
N TYR A 163 3.66 10.41 -0.63
CA TYR A 163 3.76 9.16 -1.35
C TYR A 163 2.46 8.35 -1.31
N ASN A 164 2.30 7.37 -2.21
CA ASN A 164 1.09 6.56 -2.24
C ASN A 164 0.95 5.60 -1.03
N GLY A 165 2.00 5.41 -0.24
CA GLY A 165 1.92 4.72 1.05
C GLY A 165 1.00 5.42 2.05
N ARG A 166 0.70 6.72 1.87
CA ARG A 166 -0.34 7.47 2.60
C ARG A 166 -1.72 6.84 2.44
N LEU A 167 -1.98 6.18 1.33
CA LEU A 167 -3.21 5.47 1.03
C LEU A 167 -3.13 3.97 1.42
N CYS A 168 -2.14 3.57 2.20
CA CYS A 168 -1.90 2.15 2.49
C CYS A 168 -2.02 1.86 3.98
N MET A 169 -0.98 2.06 4.78
CA MET A 169 -0.97 1.63 6.18
C MET A 169 -0.43 2.70 7.15
N VAL A 170 -0.61 3.96 6.84
CA VAL A 170 -0.19 5.05 7.74
C VAL A 170 -0.98 5.08 9.05
N SER A 171 -2.23 4.58 9.07
CA SER A 171 -2.99 4.42 10.32
C SER A 171 -2.35 3.38 11.23
N ALA A 172 -1.92 2.24 10.67
CA ALA A 172 -1.16 1.26 11.44
C ALA A 172 0.17 1.82 11.91
N GLY A 173 0.91 2.53 11.03
CA GLY A 173 2.16 3.19 11.41
C GLY A 173 1.98 4.19 12.54
N ALA A 174 0.91 4.98 12.53
CA ALA A 174 0.60 5.92 13.60
C ALA A 174 0.21 5.21 14.89
N GLY A 175 -0.66 4.19 14.83
CA GLY A 175 -1.05 3.37 15.98
C GLY A 175 0.14 2.65 16.61
N ASN A 176 0.98 2.01 15.79
CA ASN A 176 2.19 1.33 16.24
C ASN A 176 3.16 2.28 16.96
N LYS A 177 3.39 3.47 16.40
CA LYS A 177 4.23 4.50 17.04
C LYS A 177 3.66 4.99 18.35
N LYS A 178 2.34 5.18 18.45
CA LYS A 178 1.69 5.58 19.70
C LYS A 178 1.81 4.50 20.79
N ALA A 179 1.64 3.23 20.41
CA ALA A 179 1.63 2.14 21.37
C ALA A 179 3.04 1.59 21.68
N PHE A 180 3.91 1.51 20.70
CA PHE A 180 5.20 0.80 20.79
C PHE A 180 6.42 1.69 20.51
N GLY A 181 6.22 2.92 20.02
CA GLY A 181 7.30 3.80 19.56
C GLY A 181 7.92 3.40 18.22
N LEU A 182 7.53 2.26 17.64
CA LEU A 182 8.13 1.68 16.44
C LEU A 182 7.06 1.09 15.51
N ASP A 183 7.24 1.22 14.18
CA ASP A 183 6.29 0.79 13.16
C ASP A 183 6.80 -0.40 12.35
N ARG A 184 6.56 -1.62 12.86
CA ARG A 184 6.83 -2.91 12.20
C ARG A 184 5.97 -4.02 12.78
N THR A 185 5.73 -5.09 12.02
CA THR A 185 5.23 -6.37 12.56
C THR A 185 6.16 -6.88 13.66
N SER A 186 5.61 -7.31 14.80
CA SER A 186 6.39 -7.68 15.98
C SER A 186 7.27 -8.91 15.80
N ASN A 187 6.83 -9.85 14.95
CA ASN A 187 7.47 -11.14 14.74
C ASN A 187 7.58 -11.47 13.26
N THR A 188 8.32 -12.51 12.92
CA THR A 188 8.26 -13.13 11.59
C THR A 188 6.95 -13.88 11.40
N TYR A 189 6.49 -14.01 10.16
CA TYR A 189 5.28 -14.80 9.87
C TYR A 189 5.45 -16.29 10.11
N ALA A 190 6.68 -16.79 10.21
CA ALA A 190 6.94 -18.16 10.60
C ALA A 190 6.45 -18.48 12.04
N ASP A 191 6.40 -17.50 12.91
CA ASP A 191 5.86 -17.65 14.27
C ASP A 191 4.35 -18.00 14.29
N LEU A 192 3.62 -17.74 13.21
CA LEU A 192 2.21 -18.15 13.06
C LEU A 192 2.02 -19.67 13.20
N GLU A 193 3.00 -20.45 12.70
CA GLU A 193 2.88 -21.91 12.59
C GLU A 193 2.53 -22.62 13.90
N LYS A 194 2.90 -22.03 15.05
CA LYS A 194 2.67 -22.61 16.39
C LYS A 194 1.77 -21.74 17.28
N ALA A 195 1.08 -20.76 16.71
CA ALA A 195 0.06 -20.01 17.45
C ALA A 195 -1.18 -20.89 17.67
N GLU A 196 -1.74 -20.86 18.88
CA GLU A 196 -2.98 -21.58 19.22
C GLU A 196 -4.22 -20.88 18.68
N VAL A 197 -4.20 -19.55 18.60
CA VAL A 197 -5.28 -18.71 18.05
C VAL A 197 -4.70 -17.67 17.12
N ILE A 198 -5.28 -17.57 15.92
CA ILE A 198 -4.96 -16.54 14.95
C ILE A 198 -6.21 -15.73 14.64
N ILE A 199 -6.12 -14.40 14.80
CA ILE A 199 -7.12 -13.45 14.31
C ILE A 199 -6.60 -12.84 13.00
N VAL A 200 -7.39 -12.90 11.93
CA VAL A 200 -7.14 -12.20 10.66
C VAL A 200 -8.27 -11.21 10.45
N ALA A 201 -7.98 -9.92 10.60
CA ALA A 201 -8.96 -8.84 10.64
C ALA A 201 -8.83 -7.88 9.45
N GLY A 202 -9.91 -7.67 8.70
CA GLY A 202 -9.93 -6.76 7.56
C GLY A 202 -8.83 -7.05 6.53
N ALA A 203 -8.53 -8.33 6.32
CA ALA A 203 -7.40 -8.79 5.52
C ALA A 203 -7.75 -10.04 4.70
N ASN A 204 -8.09 -9.86 3.44
CA ASN A 204 -8.29 -10.97 2.51
C ASN A 204 -6.93 -11.50 2.02
N ILE A 205 -6.21 -12.21 2.90
CA ILE A 205 -4.85 -12.69 2.60
C ILE A 205 -4.81 -13.70 1.46
N SER A 206 -5.86 -14.50 1.28
CA SER A 206 -5.95 -15.48 0.20
C SER A 206 -5.91 -14.85 -1.20
N GLU A 207 -6.38 -13.63 -1.36
CA GLU A 207 -6.38 -12.92 -2.63
C GLU A 207 -5.28 -11.85 -2.73
N THR A 208 -4.95 -11.20 -1.61
CA THR A 208 -4.00 -10.07 -1.64
C THR A 208 -2.57 -10.49 -1.31
N PHE A 209 -2.39 -11.54 -0.49
CA PHE A 209 -1.11 -12.06 -0.01
C PHE A 209 -1.08 -13.61 -0.02
N PRO A 210 -1.37 -14.27 -1.15
CA PRO A 210 -1.65 -15.71 -1.15
C PRO A 210 -0.53 -16.56 -0.54
N THR A 211 0.72 -16.14 -0.67
CA THR A 211 1.87 -16.86 -0.10
C THR A 211 1.95 -16.79 1.43
N LEU A 212 1.25 -15.84 2.07
CA LEU A 212 1.15 -15.79 3.54
C LEU A 212 0.24 -16.91 4.09
N THR A 213 -0.74 -17.33 3.30
CA THR A 213 -1.75 -18.31 3.77
C THR A 213 -1.16 -19.64 4.20
N HIS A 214 -0.01 -20.06 3.64
CA HIS A 214 0.59 -21.33 4.01
C HIS A 214 1.05 -21.38 5.48
N TRP A 215 1.45 -20.23 6.08
CA TRP A 215 1.79 -20.17 7.50
C TRP A 215 0.54 -20.32 8.38
N VAL A 216 -0.60 -19.76 7.94
CA VAL A 216 -1.88 -19.91 8.61
C VAL A 216 -2.37 -21.37 8.51
N TRP A 217 -2.22 -22.01 7.34
CA TRP A 217 -2.58 -23.43 7.16
C TRP A 217 -1.74 -24.36 8.02
N ARG A 218 -0.43 -24.12 8.12
CA ARG A 218 0.44 -24.89 9.01
C ARG A 218 0.01 -24.77 10.48
N ALA A 219 -0.35 -23.57 10.93
CA ALA A 219 -0.89 -23.40 12.28
C ALA A 219 -2.15 -24.24 12.49
N ARG A 220 -3.06 -24.25 11.53
CA ARG A 220 -4.28 -25.07 11.61
C ARG A 220 -3.99 -26.56 11.60
N ASP A 221 -3.03 -27.01 10.83
CA ASP A 221 -2.57 -28.41 10.85
C ASP A 221 -2.03 -28.79 12.26
N HIS A 222 -1.56 -27.84 13.02
CA HIS A 222 -1.17 -28.00 14.44
C HIS A 222 -2.31 -27.75 15.44
N GLY A 223 -3.55 -27.55 14.96
CA GLY A 223 -4.73 -27.38 15.80
C GLY A 223 -5.11 -25.96 16.16
N ALA A 224 -4.49 -24.95 15.57
CA ALA A 224 -4.82 -23.56 15.81
C ALA A 224 -6.27 -23.21 15.46
N LYS A 225 -6.91 -22.38 16.27
CA LYS A 225 -8.22 -21.77 15.98
C LYS A 225 -8.01 -20.52 15.11
N LEU A 226 -8.73 -20.47 13.99
CA LEU A 226 -8.70 -19.33 13.07
C LEU A 226 -9.99 -18.51 13.21
N ILE A 227 -9.84 -17.25 13.58
CA ILE A 227 -10.92 -16.25 13.64
C ILE A 227 -10.71 -15.28 12.47
N VAL A 228 -11.73 -15.09 11.63
CA VAL A 228 -11.69 -14.09 10.54
C VAL A 228 -12.72 -13.01 10.80
N VAL A 229 -12.26 -11.75 10.79
CA VAL A 229 -13.11 -10.56 10.94
C VAL A 229 -13.14 -9.83 9.58
N ASP A 230 -14.23 -9.96 8.85
CA ASP A 230 -14.40 -9.35 7.52
C ASP A 230 -15.91 -9.29 7.19
N PRO A 231 -16.43 -8.21 6.59
CA PRO A 231 -17.83 -8.13 6.18
C PRO A 231 -18.23 -9.18 5.10
N ARG A 232 -17.24 -9.72 4.41
CA ARG A 232 -17.41 -10.75 3.37
C ARG A 232 -16.95 -12.12 3.85
N VAL A 233 -17.61 -13.17 3.39
CA VAL A 233 -17.11 -14.54 3.53
C VAL A 233 -15.99 -14.77 2.50
N ILE A 234 -14.83 -14.16 2.76
CA ILE A 234 -13.63 -14.29 1.95
C ILE A 234 -13.13 -15.75 1.92
N PRO A 235 -12.29 -16.16 0.96
CA PRO A 235 -11.82 -17.55 0.88
C PRO A 235 -11.26 -18.10 2.20
N LEU A 236 -10.56 -17.27 2.98
CA LEU A 236 -10.06 -17.68 4.29
C LEU A 236 -11.21 -17.92 5.30
N ALA A 237 -12.26 -17.08 5.28
CA ALA A 237 -13.41 -17.20 6.17
C ALA A 237 -14.21 -18.48 5.96
N ARG A 238 -14.25 -19.02 4.72
CA ARG A 238 -14.94 -20.30 4.41
C ARG A 238 -14.40 -21.49 5.19
N THR A 239 -13.17 -21.40 5.63
CA THR A 239 -12.46 -22.46 6.35
C THR A 239 -12.08 -22.05 7.76
N ALA A 240 -12.44 -20.86 8.21
CA ALA A 240 -12.20 -20.40 9.57
C ALA A 240 -13.05 -21.18 10.59
N ASP A 241 -12.56 -21.32 11.80
CA ASP A 241 -13.33 -21.86 12.93
C ASP A 241 -14.41 -20.88 13.39
N LEU A 242 -14.17 -19.58 13.19
CA LEU A 242 -15.12 -18.53 13.52
C LEU A 242 -15.01 -17.36 12.53
N HIS A 243 -16.14 -16.97 11.92
CA HIS A 243 -16.25 -15.78 11.09
C HIS A 243 -17.11 -14.73 11.79
N LEU A 244 -16.56 -13.53 11.91
CA LEU A 244 -17.21 -12.34 12.46
C LEU A 244 -17.49 -11.34 11.33
N PRO A 245 -18.72 -11.34 10.77
CA PRO A 245 -19.12 -10.49 9.63
C PRO A 245 -19.39 -9.05 10.10
N VAL A 246 -18.35 -8.34 10.49
CA VAL A 246 -18.42 -6.98 11.05
C VAL A 246 -19.06 -5.99 10.06
N LYS A 247 -19.96 -5.13 10.54
CA LYS A 247 -20.48 -4.00 9.74
C LYS A 247 -19.31 -3.03 9.46
N PRO A 248 -19.07 -2.65 8.20
CA PRO A 248 -17.97 -1.74 7.87
C PRO A 248 -18.01 -0.46 8.72
N GLY A 249 -16.87 -0.10 9.32
CA GLY A 249 -16.73 1.09 10.15
C GLY A 249 -17.08 0.90 11.63
N THR A 250 -17.26 -0.35 12.13
CA THR A 250 -17.58 -0.61 13.54
C THR A 250 -16.51 -1.40 14.28
N ASP A 251 -15.31 -1.48 13.73
CA ASP A 251 -14.20 -2.30 14.27
C ASP A 251 -13.82 -1.92 15.70
N SER A 252 -13.76 -0.62 16.03
CA SER A 252 -13.42 -0.15 17.38
C SER A 252 -14.46 -0.56 18.43
N ALA A 253 -15.74 -0.72 18.05
CA ALA A 253 -16.77 -1.26 18.94
C ALA A 253 -16.51 -2.75 19.24
N LEU A 254 -16.16 -3.55 18.22
CA LEU A 254 -15.83 -4.97 18.38
C LEU A 254 -14.65 -5.18 19.32
N TYR A 255 -13.51 -4.52 19.04
CA TYR A 255 -12.30 -4.70 19.86
C TYR A 255 -12.42 -4.12 21.24
N GLY A 256 -13.18 -3.03 21.41
CA GLY A 256 -13.51 -2.45 22.72
C GLY A 256 -14.35 -3.42 23.56
N ALA A 257 -15.36 -4.07 23.00
CA ALA A 257 -16.16 -5.08 23.69
C ALA A 257 -15.35 -6.33 24.04
N ILE A 258 -14.44 -6.77 23.16
CA ILE A 258 -13.52 -7.87 23.47
C ILE A 258 -12.61 -7.49 24.65
N LEU A 259 -12.03 -6.28 24.66
CA LEU A 259 -11.18 -5.81 25.77
C LEU A 259 -11.95 -5.80 27.10
N LYS A 260 -13.19 -5.28 27.09
CA LYS A 260 -14.04 -5.28 28.27
C LYS A 260 -14.36 -6.69 28.75
N TYR A 261 -14.74 -7.59 27.84
CA TYR A 261 -15.01 -9.00 28.18
C TYR A 261 -13.79 -9.66 28.83
N LEU A 262 -12.59 -9.46 28.27
CA LEU A 262 -11.34 -10.00 28.85
C LEU A 262 -11.10 -9.49 30.27
N ALA A 263 -11.35 -8.20 30.53
CA ALA A 263 -11.22 -7.61 31.84
C ALA A 263 -12.27 -8.12 32.83
N ASP A 264 -13.54 -8.18 32.42
CA ASP A 264 -14.65 -8.65 33.29
C ASP A 264 -14.51 -10.13 33.70
N HIS A 265 -13.77 -10.93 32.92
CA HIS A 265 -13.56 -12.36 33.19
C HIS A 265 -12.13 -12.70 33.65
N ASP A 266 -11.35 -11.70 34.03
CA ASP A 266 -9.97 -11.83 34.50
C ASP A 266 -9.06 -12.64 33.55
N MET A 267 -9.22 -12.39 32.23
CA MET A 267 -8.41 -13.02 31.17
C MET A 267 -7.27 -12.08 30.75
N LEU A 268 -6.59 -11.48 31.71
CA LEU A 268 -5.55 -10.47 31.52
C LEU A 268 -4.16 -11.02 31.90
N ASP A 269 -3.12 -10.48 31.29
CA ASP A 269 -1.73 -10.69 31.73
C ASP A 269 -1.33 -9.53 32.69
N HIS A 270 -1.73 -9.63 33.97
CA HIS A 270 -1.51 -8.57 34.97
C HIS A 270 -0.03 -8.24 35.15
N ASP A 271 0.85 -9.25 35.14
CA ASP A 271 2.30 -9.01 35.26
C ASP A 271 2.82 -8.16 34.08
N PHE A 272 2.37 -8.46 32.85
CA PHE A 272 2.75 -7.66 31.69
C PHE A 272 2.16 -6.24 31.75
N ILE A 273 0.90 -6.11 32.16
CA ILE A 273 0.21 -4.82 32.28
C ILE A 273 0.94 -3.92 33.27
N ASP A 274 1.20 -4.40 34.48
CA ASP A 274 1.76 -3.62 35.57
C ASP A 274 3.22 -3.22 35.34
N ASN A 275 4.02 -4.16 34.81
CA ASN A 275 5.46 -3.94 34.71
C ASN A 275 5.91 -3.34 33.37
N HIS A 276 5.18 -3.60 32.27
CA HIS A 276 5.66 -3.29 30.90
C HIS A 276 4.73 -2.36 30.12
N THR A 277 3.64 -1.88 30.72
CA THR A 277 2.69 -0.99 30.05
C THR A 277 2.34 0.24 30.87
N THR A 278 1.63 1.18 30.24
CA THR A 278 1.01 2.35 30.88
C THR A 278 -0.42 2.54 30.36
N ASP A 279 -1.21 3.30 31.10
CA ASP A 279 -2.55 3.78 30.72
C ASP A 279 -3.63 2.68 30.52
N PHE A 280 -3.46 1.48 31.09
CA PHE A 280 -4.47 0.41 31.01
C PHE A 280 -5.82 0.86 31.56
N ASP A 281 -5.83 1.49 32.76
CA ASP A 281 -7.06 1.97 33.40
C ASP A 281 -7.82 2.97 32.54
N LYS A 282 -7.10 3.85 31.82
CA LYS A 282 -7.72 4.81 30.88
C LYS A 282 -8.35 4.11 29.68
N ALA A 283 -7.67 3.10 29.13
CA ALA A 283 -8.19 2.32 28.02
C ALA A 283 -9.42 1.50 28.43
N LEU A 284 -9.39 0.90 29.62
CA LEU A 284 -10.52 0.14 30.15
C LEU A 284 -11.71 1.06 30.47
N ALA A 285 -11.47 2.24 31.05
CA ALA A 285 -12.51 3.23 31.32
C ALA A 285 -13.21 3.73 30.05
N ALA A 286 -12.50 3.82 28.92
CA ALA A 286 -13.06 4.23 27.64
C ALA A 286 -14.10 3.23 27.08
N VAL A 287 -14.02 1.96 27.48
CA VAL A 287 -14.90 0.88 27.00
C VAL A 287 -15.82 0.32 28.09
N LYS A 288 -15.93 0.99 29.23
CA LYS A 288 -16.68 0.51 30.41
C LYS A 288 -18.12 0.10 30.12
N ASP A 289 -18.76 0.76 29.14
CA ASP A 289 -20.16 0.55 28.77
C ASP A 289 -20.32 -0.36 27.53
N TYR A 290 -19.22 -0.96 27.01
CA TYR A 290 -19.24 -1.80 25.80
C TYR A 290 -19.62 -3.23 26.14
N THR A 291 -20.91 -3.46 26.43
CA THR A 291 -21.45 -4.81 26.66
C THR A 291 -21.50 -5.61 25.34
N LEU A 292 -21.64 -6.91 25.43
CA LEU A 292 -21.80 -7.78 24.26
C LEU A 292 -23.08 -7.46 23.48
N GLU A 293 -24.17 -7.10 24.18
CA GLU A 293 -25.43 -6.67 23.59
C GLU A 293 -25.27 -5.36 22.79
N TRP A 294 -24.61 -4.38 23.39
CA TRP A 294 -24.28 -3.13 22.69
C TRP A 294 -23.41 -3.36 21.44
N ALA A 295 -22.39 -4.24 21.59
CA ALA A 295 -21.51 -4.56 20.46
C ALA A 295 -22.26 -5.30 19.32
N GLU A 296 -23.20 -6.19 19.65
CA GLU A 296 -24.09 -6.82 18.67
C GLU A 296 -24.92 -5.81 17.89
N GLU A 297 -25.52 -4.85 18.59
CA GLU A 297 -26.32 -3.77 17.97
C GLU A 297 -25.46 -2.94 16.99
N ILE A 298 -24.28 -2.51 17.40
CA ILE A 298 -23.41 -1.65 16.59
C ILE A 298 -22.78 -2.42 15.43
N THR A 299 -22.22 -3.61 15.69
CA THR A 299 -21.43 -4.36 14.70
C THR A 299 -22.25 -5.28 13.80
N GLY A 300 -23.47 -5.61 14.23
CA GLY A 300 -24.31 -6.62 13.59
C GLY A 300 -23.74 -8.06 13.69
N ILE A 301 -22.83 -8.30 14.64
CA ILE A 301 -22.28 -9.64 14.94
C ILE A 301 -23.00 -10.18 16.16
N GLU A 302 -23.55 -11.40 16.07
CA GLU A 302 -24.18 -12.07 17.22
C GLU A 302 -23.26 -12.05 18.44
N LYS A 303 -23.77 -11.63 19.60
CA LYS A 303 -22.98 -11.51 20.83
C LYS A 303 -22.29 -12.80 21.23
N ALA A 304 -22.91 -13.97 21.00
CA ALA A 304 -22.30 -15.26 21.28
C ALA A 304 -21.03 -15.52 20.45
N LYS A 305 -20.92 -14.97 19.24
CA LYS A 305 -19.72 -15.07 18.40
C LYS A 305 -18.62 -14.13 18.91
N ILE A 306 -18.97 -12.93 19.37
CA ILE A 306 -18.02 -11.98 19.98
C ILE A 306 -17.47 -12.60 21.28
N GLU A 307 -18.34 -13.13 22.12
CA GLU A 307 -17.96 -13.84 23.33
C GLU A 307 -17.00 -14.99 23.06
N LEU A 308 -17.34 -15.86 22.09
CA LEU A 308 -16.51 -17.00 21.71
C LEU A 308 -15.12 -16.57 21.23
N ALA A 309 -15.04 -15.50 20.43
CA ALA A 309 -13.76 -14.94 20.01
C ALA A 309 -12.92 -14.43 21.17
N ALA A 310 -13.53 -13.70 22.10
CA ALA A 310 -12.88 -13.21 23.31
C ALA A 310 -12.39 -14.36 24.19
N GLN A 311 -13.20 -15.40 24.40
CA GLN A 311 -12.84 -16.59 25.15
C GLN A 311 -11.65 -17.34 24.54
N TRP A 312 -11.65 -17.57 23.23
CA TRP A 312 -10.54 -18.24 22.55
C TRP A 312 -9.26 -17.43 22.67
N TRP A 313 -9.34 -16.12 22.41
CA TRP A 313 -8.19 -15.24 22.53
C TRP A 313 -7.62 -15.21 23.97
N GLY A 314 -8.47 -15.01 24.96
CA GLY A 314 -8.08 -14.90 26.36
C GLY A 314 -7.47 -16.19 26.94
N LYS A 315 -8.05 -17.36 26.60
CA LYS A 315 -7.61 -18.68 27.10
C LYS A 315 -6.36 -19.21 26.40
N ALA A 316 -6.05 -18.74 25.19
CA ALA A 316 -4.88 -19.20 24.45
C ALA A 316 -3.58 -18.84 25.19
N LYS A 317 -2.57 -19.71 25.14
CA LYS A 317 -1.22 -19.41 25.63
C LYS A 317 -0.42 -18.63 24.61
N THR A 318 -0.64 -18.95 23.33
CA THR A 318 0.00 -18.27 22.20
C THR A 318 -1.06 -17.81 21.20
N SER A 319 -0.94 -16.58 20.74
CA SER A 319 -1.89 -16.03 19.76
C SER A 319 -1.28 -14.92 18.92
N PHE A 320 -1.78 -14.78 17.70
CA PHE A 320 -1.30 -13.80 16.75
C PHE A 320 -2.47 -13.03 16.12
N LEU A 321 -2.42 -11.69 16.15
CA LEU A 321 -3.39 -10.84 15.46
C LEU A 321 -2.76 -10.22 14.23
N LEU A 322 -3.33 -10.51 13.07
CA LEU A 322 -2.98 -9.93 11.78
C LEU A 322 -4.10 -9.04 11.30
N HIS A 323 -3.78 -7.84 10.85
CA HIS A 323 -4.78 -6.98 10.20
C HIS A 323 -4.24 -6.29 8.95
N ALA A 324 -5.16 -5.73 8.14
CA ALA A 324 -4.83 -4.96 6.95
C ALA A 324 -5.82 -3.81 6.74
N ARG A 325 -6.04 -3.46 5.49
CA ARG A 325 -6.78 -2.24 5.08
C ARG A 325 -8.24 -2.19 5.53
N GLY A 326 -8.87 -3.32 5.84
CA GLY A 326 -10.21 -3.33 6.42
C GLY A 326 -10.28 -2.59 7.76
N ILE A 327 -9.22 -2.68 8.59
CA ILE A 327 -9.08 -1.96 9.86
C ILE A 327 -8.64 -0.51 9.65
N GLU A 328 -7.78 -0.26 8.66
CA GLU A 328 -7.00 0.98 8.56
C GLU A 328 -7.65 2.07 7.70
N HIS A 329 -8.40 1.69 6.64
CA HIS A 329 -8.95 2.61 5.64
C HIS A 329 -10.27 3.26 6.10
N HIS A 330 -10.24 3.87 7.27
CA HIS A 330 -11.36 4.58 7.89
C HIS A 330 -10.96 5.97 8.37
N SER A 331 -11.93 6.86 8.50
CA SER A 331 -11.75 8.17 9.13
C SER A 331 -11.34 8.11 10.62
N LYS A 332 -11.31 6.90 11.18
CA LYS A 332 -10.87 6.52 12.52
C LYS A 332 -9.92 5.31 12.48
N GLY A 333 -9.16 5.19 11.41
CA GLY A 333 -8.28 4.05 11.18
C GLY A 333 -7.21 3.86 12.26
N VAL A 334 -6.71 4.96 12.84
CA VAL A 334 -5.76 4.90 13.96
C VAL A 334 -6.43 4.32 15.20
N ASP A 335 -7.65 4.72 15.52
CA ASP A 335 -8.41 4.21 16.67
C ASP A 335 -8.71 2.70 16.51
N ASN A 336 -9.11 2.27 15.31
CA ASN A 336 -9.33 0.85 15.02
C ASN A 336 -8.05 0.01 15.24
N VAL A 337 -6.91 0.51 14.80
CA VAL A 337 -5.59 -0.13 15.02
C VAL A 337 -5.26 -0.21 16.51
N LEU A 338 -5.46 0.87 17.25
CA LEU A 338 -5.23 0.91 18.69
C LEU A 338 -6.17 -0.03 19.47
N GLY A 339 -7.41 -0.20 19.00
CA GLY A 339 -8.34 -1.21 19.54
C GLY A 339 -7.77 -2.64 19.40
N CYS A 340 -7.22 -2.97 18.23
CA CYS A 340 -6.52 -4.26 18.03
C CYS A 340 -5.30 -4.40 18.94
N ILE A 341 -4.50 -3.34 19.09
CA ILE A 341 -3.29 -3.35 19.94
C ILE A 341 -3.67 -3.52 21.42
N ASN A 342 -4.72 -2.87 21.89
CA ASN A 342 -5.15 -2.95 23.29
C ASN A 342 -5.45 -4.39 23.72
N ILE A 343 -6.12 -5.22 22.90
CA ILE A 343 -6.36 -6.63 23.27
C ILE A 343 -5.07 -7.48 23.27
N VAL A 344 -4.13 -7.15 22.39
CA VAL A 344 -2.80 -7.81 22.35
C VAL A 344 -2.00 -7.48 23.60
N LEU A 345 -1.98 -6.22 24.03
CA LEU A 345 -1.30 -5.76 25.24
C LEU A 345 -1.97 -6.30 26.50
N ALA A 346 -3.31 -6.27 26.60
CA ALA A 346 -4.05 -6.75 27.74
C ALA A 346 -3.78 -8.22 28.06
N THR A 347 -3.43 -9.01 27.06
CA THR A 347 -3.13 -10.45 27.21
C THR A 347 -1.64 -10.77 27.06
N GLY A 348 -0.75 -9.77 27.03
CA GLY A 348 0.69 -9.94 26.93
C GLY A 348 1.17 -10.73 25.71
N ARG A 349 0.46 -10.65 24.56
CA ARG A 349 0.72 -11.43 23.34
C ARG A 349 1.76 -10.77 22.43
N ILE A 350 2.85 -10.26 23.00
CA ILE A 350 3.90 -9.57 22.28
C ILE A 350 5.28 -9.84 22.88
N GLY A 351 6.32 -9.83 22.05
CA GLY A 351 7.69 -10.10 22.47
C GLY A 351 7.91 -11.52 23.00
N LYS A 352 7.10 -12.48 22.58
CA LYS A 352 7.16 -13.90 22.94
C LYS A 352 7.13 -14.76 21.67
N PRO A 353 7.76 -15.95 21.66
CA PRO A 353 7.59 -16.89 20.55
C PRO A 353 6.11 -17.22 20.32
N TYR A 354 5.72 -17.30 19.06
CA TYR A 354 4.36 -17.65 18.63
C TYR A 354 3.25 -16.71 19.09
N CYS A 355 3.62 -15.58 19.66
CA CYS A 355 2.72 -14.48 20.04
C CYS A 355 3.09 -13.23 19.28
N GLY A 356 2.13 -12.54 18.68
CA GLY A 356 2.47 -11.35 17.93
C GLY A 356 1.30 -10.52 17.44
N TYR A 357 1.69 -9.36 16.98
CA TYR A 357 0.82 -8.40 16.32
C TYR A 357 1.46 -8.01 14.98
N GLY A 358 0.70 -8.13 13.90
CA GLY A 358 1.21 -7.86 12.58
C GLY A 358 0.29 -7.03 11.72
N THR A 359 0.83 -5.93 11.21
CA THR A 359 0.19 -5.17 10.14
C THR A 359 0.68 -5.68 8.81
N ILE A 360 -0.21 -6.23 8.00
CA ILE A 360 0.17 -6.80 6.71
C ILE A 360 0.36 -5.67 5.69
N THR A 361 1.61 -5.33 5.40
CA THR A 361 1.95 -4.31 4.40
C THR A 361 1.52 -4.71 3.01
N GLY A 362 0.72 -3.85 2.34
CA GLY A 362 0.07 -4.18 1.07
C GLY A 362 0.97 -4.15 -0.14
N GLN A 363 1.77 -3.12 -0.27
CA GLN A 363 2.56 -2.84 -1.47
C GLN A 363 3.98 -3.40 -1.35
N GLY A 364 4.60 -3.70 -2.51
CA GLY A 364 6.02 -3.99 -2.59
C GLY A 364 6.81 -2.83 -1.96
N ASN A 365 7.78 -3.16 -1.12
CA ASN A 365 8.53 -2.22 -0.31
C ASN A 365 7.68 -1.24 0.54
N GLY A 366 6.42 -1.54 0.78
CA GLY A 366 5.56 -0.67 1.60
C GLY A 366 6.04 -0.52 3.05
N GLN A 367 6.85 -1.45 3.55
CA GLN A 367 7.52 -1.33 4.84
C GLN A 367 8.71 -0.36 4.72
N GLY A 368 9.68 -0.62 3.86
CA GLY A 368 10.88 0.22 3.71
C GLY A 368 10.56 1.63 3.22
N GLY A 369 9.61 1.78 2.30
CA GLY A 369 9.19 3.10 1.84
C GLY A 369 8.65 4.02 2.94
N ARG A 370 8.19 3.47 4.09
CA ARG A 370 7.77 4.29 5.25
C ARG A 370 8.93 4.75 6.13
N GLU A 371 10.14 4.26 5.90
CA GLU A 371 11.25 4.37 6.85
C GLU A 371 12.29 5.41 6.43
N HIS A 372 12.32 5.78 5.14
CA HIS A 372 13.45 6.49 4.54
C HIS A 372 13.17 7.92 4.10
N GLY A 373 12.07 8.52 4.57
CA GLY A 373 11.90 9.97 4.52
C GLY A 373 11.26 10.56 3.27
N HIS A 374 10.61 9.76 2.40
CA HIS A 374 9.84 10.32 1.28
C HIS A 374 8.36 10.63 1.63
N LYS A 375 8.10 10.99 2.88
CA LYS A 375 6.82 11.49 3.41
C LYS A 375 6.95 12.95 3.81
N CYS A 376 5.84 13.68 3.79
CA CYS A 376 5.80 15.10 4.15
C CYS A 376 6.22 15.41 5.59
N ASP A 377 6.03 14.46 6.49
CA ASP A 377 6.18 14.60 7.94
C ASP A 377 7.36 13.80 8.52
N GLN A 378 8.21 13.20 7.68
CA GLN A 378 9.19 12.23 8.16
C GLN A 378 10.56 12.36 7.46
N LEU A 379 11.62 12.13 8.23
CA LEU A 379 13.00 12.02 7.80
C LEU A 379 13.49 10.56 7.88
N PRO A 380 14.64 10.21 7.26
CA PRO A 380 15.21 8.86 7.31
C PRO A 380 15.33 8.28 8.72
N GLY A 381 15.17 6.96 8.85
CA GLY A 381 15.19 6.25 10.14
C GLY A 381 13.92 6.46 10.98
N ASN A 382 12.79 6.77 10.33
CA ASN A 382 11.52 7.09 10.99
C ASN A 382 11.54 8.36 11.86
N ARG A 383 12.46 9.27 11.62
CA ARG A 383 12.59 10.52 12.38
C ARG A 383 11.48 11.51 12.04
N ASP A 384 11.01 12.24 13.05
CA ASP A 384 10.02 13.31 12.88
C ASP A 384 10.72 14.57 12.33
N ILE A 385 10.20 15.13 11.23
CA ILE A 385 10.73 16.35 10.61
C ILE A 385 10.50 17.60 11.46
N THR A 386 9.60 17.57 12.43
CA THR A 386 9.33 18.69 13.34
C THR A 386 10.27 18.71 14.54
N ASN A 387 11.02 17.62 14.78
CA ASN A 387 11.96 17.52 15.89
C ASN A 387 13.31 18.17 15.50
N PRO A 388 13.80 19.20 16.23
CA PRO A 388 15.05 19.90 15.90
C PRO A 388 16.28 18.99 15.89
N GLU A 389 16.41 18.05 16.84
CA GLU A 389 17.56 17.13 16.89
C GLU A 389 17.57 16.18 15.70
N HIS A 390 16.40 15.71 15.27
CA HIS A 390 16.28 14.89 14.06
C HIS A 390 16.67 15.66 12.80
N ARG A 391 16.24 16.92 12.68
CA ARG A 391 16.58 17.80 11.56
C ARG A 391 18.09 18.06 11.52
N LYS A 392 18.67 18.45 12.65
CA LYS A 392 20.11 18.71 12.79
C LYS A 392 20.94 17.50 12.38
N TYR A 393 20.58 16.31 12.84
CA TYR A 393 21.26 15.06 12.48
C TYR A 393 21.23 14.82 10.96
N ILE A 394 20.07 14.87 10.36
CA ILE A 394 19.91 14.60 8.93
C ILE A 394 20.53 15.69 8.06
N ALA A 395 20.46 16.98 8.48
CA ALA A 395 21.15 18.06 7.81
C ALA A 395 22.66 17.83 7.77
N GLY A 396 23.24 17.35 8.89
CA GLY A 396 24.64 16.95 8.94
C GLY A 396 24.99 15.81 7.97
N VAL A 397 24.15 14.77 7.87
CA VAL A 397 24.34 13.67 6.91
C VAL A 397 24.27 14.17 5.47
N TRP A 398 23.34 15.06 5.15
CA TRP A 398 23.15 15.60 3.79
C TRP A 398 24.13 16.72 3.45
N GLY A 399 24.93 17.20 4.42
CA GLY A 399 25.89 18.28 4.23
C GLY A 399 25.22 19.60 3.87
N ILE A 400 24.07 19.91 4.50
CA ILE A 400 23.31 21.16 4.33
C ILE A 400 23.17 21.88 5.67
N ASP A 401 22.86 23.17 5.62
CA ASP A 401 22.46 23.92 6.83
C ASP A 401 21.03 23.49 7.22
N GLU A 402 20.78 23.27 8.50
CA GLU A 402 19.45 22.87 9.00
C GLU A 402 18.35 23.87 8.63
N LYS A 403 18.66 25.17 8.61
CA LYS A 403 17.71 26.23 8.21
C LYS A 403 17.23 26.11 6.76
N ASP A 404 18.04 25.49 5.88
CA ASP A 404 17.72 25.29 4.47
C ASP A 404 16.85 24.05 4.23
N MET A 405 16.65 23.19 5.27
CA MET A 405 15.77 22.04 5.19
C MET A 405 14.31 22.50 5.33
N PRO A 406 13.43 22.21 4.34
CA PRO A 406 12.02 22.52 4.46
C PRO A 406 11.37 21.82 5.67
N GLY A 407 10.29 22.39 6.18
CA GLY A 407 9.50 21.80 7.24
C GLY A 407 8.53 20.72 6.75
N LYS A 408 7.49 20.47 7.55
CA LYS A 408 6.39 19.55 7.19
C LYS A 408 5.56 20.14 6.05
N GLY A 409 5.28 19.32 5.02
CA GLY A 409 4.43 19.66 3.88
C GLY A 409 3.03 19.07 3.98
N TYR A 410 2.29 19.11 2.87
CA TYR A 410 0.97 18.51 2.69
C TYR A 410 1.05 17.01 2.46
N THR A 411 0.08 16.27 2.98
CA THR A 411 -0.11 14.85 2.66
C THR A 411 -0.67 14.68 1.24
N ALA A 412 -0.65 13.46 0.71
CA ALA A 412 -0.99 13.19 -0.69
C ALA A 412 -2.36 13.75 -1.11
N TYR A 413 -3.41 13.64 -0.28
CA TYR A 413 -4.71 14.21 -0.62
C TYR A 413 -4.77 15.71 -0.38
N GLU A 414 -4.15 16.20 0.70
CA GLU A 414 -4.04 17.64 0.96
C GLU A 414 -3.26 18.37 -0.15
N LEU A 415 -2.31 17.69 -0.85
CA LEU A 415 -1.66 18.22 -2.06
C LEU A 415 -2.65 18.43 -3.21
N ILE A 416 -3.59 17.51 -3.42
CA ILE A 416 -4.66 17.66 -4.42
C ILE A 416 -5.53 18.88 -4.09
N GLU A 417 -5.89 19.05 -2.82
CA GLU A 417 -6.63 20.22 -2.36
C GLU A 417 -5.82 21.51 -2.54
N ALA A 418 -4.51 21.49 -2.27
CA ALA A 418 -3.63 22.64 -2.47
C ALA A 418 -3.48 23.03 -3.95
N ILE A 419 -3.49 22.07 -4.87
CA ILE A 419 -3.56 22.33 -6.31
C ILE A 419 -4.88 23.03 -6.65
N HIS A 420 -6.00 22.56 -6.12
CA HIS A 420 -7.31 23.20 -6.32
C HIS A 420 -7.35 24.65 -5.82
N ARG A 421 -6.73 24.92 -4.67
CA ARG A 421 -6.62 26.28 -4.12
C ARG A 421 -5.62 27.16 -4.88
N GLY A 422 -4.83 26.59 -5.80
CA GLY A 422 -3.81 27.29 -6.57
C GLY A 422 -2.52 27.57 -5.80
N GLU A 423 -2.27 26.92 -4.68
CA GLU A 423 -1.04 27.00 -3.88
C GLU A 423 0.08 26.16 -4.50
N VAL A 424 -0.26 25.03 -5.10
CA VAL A 424 0.64 24.15 -5.84
C VAL A 424 0.35 24.31 -7.34
N LYS A 425 1.38 24.56 -8.12
CA LYS A 425 1.33 24.84 -9.56
C LYS A 425 2.08 23.83 -10.41
N GLY A 426 3.03 23.12 -9.82
CA GLY A 426 3.83 22.11 -10.49
C GLY A 426 3.87 20.80 -9.73
N LEU A 427 3.94 19.70 -10.47
CA LEU A 427 4.00 18.35 -9.92
C LEU A 427 5.07 17.52 -10.62
N LEU A 428 5.86 16.79 -9.83
CA LEU A 428 6.62 15.64 -10.29
C LEU A 428 6.01 14.38 -9.66
N SER A 429 5.59 13.42 -10.49
CA SER A 429 5.21 12.11 -9.97
C SER A 429 6.19 11.04 -10.44
N ILE A 430 6.39 10.02 -9.58
CA ILE A 430 7.20 8.86 -9.92
C ILE A 430 6.48 7.57 -9.50
N CYS A 431 6.22 6.67 -10.46
CA CYS A 431 5.63 5.34 -10.21
C CYS A 431 4.36 5.38 -9.35
N PHE A 432 3.51 6.40 -9.52
CA PHE A 432 2.26 6.58 -8.81
C PHE A 432 1.13 6.97 -9.78
N ASN A 433 -0.05 6.40 -9.60
CA ASN A 433 -1.25 6.67 -10.40
C ASN A 433 -2.38 7.25 -9.52
N PRO A 434 -2.29 8.53 -9.08
CA PRO A 434 -3.27 9.19 -8.22
C PRO A 434 -4.70 9.14 -8.75
N LEU A 435 -4.89 9.25 -10.06
CA LEU A 435 -6.21 9.31 -10.70
C LEU A 435 -7.02 8.01 -10.53
N VAL A 436 -6.35 6.89 -10.24
CA VAL A 436 -7.02 5.61 -9.93
C VAL A 436 -7.01 5.33 -8.44
N SER A 437 -5.98 5.78 -7.73
CA SER A 437 -5.71 5.35 -6.35
C SER A 437 -6.30 6.28 -5.29
N LEU A 438 -6.47 7.58 -5.56
CA LEU A 438 -7.04 8.54 -4.62
C LEU A 438 -8.58 8.48 -4.64
N PRO A 439 -9.24 8.81 -3.51
CA PRO A 439 -10.69 8.90 -3.46
C PRO A 439 -11.20 10.11 -4.24
N ASN A 440 -12.50 10.13 -4.58
CA ASN A 440 -13.13 11.21 -5.33
C ASN A 440 -12.30 11.59 -6.56
N ASN A 441 -12.03 10.62 -7.44
CA ASN A 441 -11.06 10.77 -8.51
C ASN A 441 -11.46 11.81 -9.58
N ASN A 442 -12.71 12.22 -9.67
CA ASN A 442 -13.13 13.36 -10.50
C ASN A 442 -12.49 14.66 -10.00
N TYR A 443 -12.50 14.88 -8.68
CA TYR A 443 -11.81 16.02 -8.05
C TYR A 443 -10.29 15.97 -8.27
N VAL A 444 -9.70 14.77 -8.24
CA VAL A 444 -8.27 14.59 -8.56
C VAL A 444 -7.97 14.97 -10.01
N ARG A 445 -8.84 14.57 -10.97
CA ARG A 445 -8.68 14.94 -12.39
C ARG A 445 -8.71 16.44 -12.58
N GLU A 446 -9.69 17.12 -12.00
CA GLU A 446 -9.80 18.57 -12.05
C GLU A 446 -8.56 19.28 -11.47
N ALA A 447 -7.96 18.72 -10.41
CA ALA A 447 -6.72 19.23 -9.86
C ALA A 447 -5.56 19.13 -10.86
N LEU A 448 -5.38 17.96 -11.49
CA LEU A 448 -4.31 17.77 -12.48
C LEU A 448 -4.43 18.73 -13.67
N GLU A 449 -5.66 19.07 -14.08
CA GLU A 449 -5.95 20.02 -15.15
C GLU A 449 -5.64 21.49 -14.78
N LYS A 450 -5.51 21.80 -13.48
CA LYS A 450 -5.14 23.13 -12.98
C LYS A 450 -3.62 23.35 -12.84
N LEU A 451 -2.82 22.31 -12.99
CA LEU A 451 -1.37 22.43 -12.93
C LEU A 451 -0.85 23.26 -14.11
N GLU A 452 0.15 24.12 -13.82
CA GLU A 452 0.87 24.84 -14.88
C GLU A 452 1.94 23.99 -15.54
N PHE A 453 2.46 22.97 -14.84
CA PHE A 453 3.42 22.02 -15.35
C PHE A 453 3.37 20.70 -14.56
N TYR A 454 3.37 19.60 -15.29
CA TYR A 454 3.41 18.27 -14.70
C TYR A 454 4.42 17.37 -15.42
N VAL A 455 5.38 16.81 -14.68
CA VAL A 455 6.33 15.81 -15.16
C VAL A 455 6.12 14.47 -14.47
N CYS A 456 6.09 13.38 -15.24
CA CYS A 456 5.89 12.03 -14.76
C CYS A 456 7.09 11.16 -15.08
N ILE A 457 7.60 10.41 -14.10
CA ILE A 457 8.56 9.32 -14.29
C ILE A 457 7.79 8.02 -14.17
N ASP A 458 7.63 7.28 -15.26
CA ASP A 458 6.95 5.98 -15.27
C ASP A 458 7.42 5.13 -16.46
N PHE A 459 7.13 3.84 -16.39
CA PHE A 459 7.50 2.86 -17.41
C PHE A 459 6.34 2.45 -18.32
N PHE A 460 5.08 2.75 -17.94
CA PHE A 460 3.88 2.62 -18.75
C PHE A 460 3.09 3.92 -18.75
N MET A 461 2.40 4.21 -19.85
CA MET A 461 1.44 5.31 -19.90
C MET A 461 0.22 4.92 -19.06
N ASN A 462 0.21 5.37 -17.81
CA ASN A 462 -0.93 5.21 -16.90
C ASN A 462 -1.91 6.39 -17.04
N GLU A 463 -3.06 6.32 -16.37
CA GLU A 463 -4.13 7.32 -16.47
C GLU A 463 -3.67 8.70 -16.01
N THR A 464 -2.86 8.79 -14.96
CA THR A 464 -2.31 10.05 -14.46
C THR A 464 -1.22 10.60 -15.38
N ALA A 465 -0.34 9.75 -15.90
CA ALA A 465 0.71 10.14 -16.84
C ALA A 465 0.18 10.81 -18.11
N ARG A 466 -1.05 10.49 -18.53
CA ARG A 466 -1.74 11.12 -19.67
C ARG A 466 -2.01 12.62 -19.47
N HIS A 467 -1.95 13.12 -18.25
CA HIS A 467 -2.06 14.54 -17.91
C HIS A 467 -0.69 15.25 -17.84
N ALA A 468 0.42 14.51 -17.92
CA ALA A 468 1.76 15.10 -17.84
C ALA A 468 2.13 15.90 -19.11
N ASP A 469 2.95 16.93 -18.95
CA ASP A 469 3.56 17.69 -20.05
C ASP A 469 4.81 17.00 -20.57
N ILE A 470 5.56 16.37 -19.65
CA ILE A 470 6.75 15.56 -19.94
C ILE A 470 6.62 14.22 -19.25
N ILE A 471 6.94 13.15 -19.97
CA ILE A 471 7.11 11.82 -19.41
C ILE A 471 8.55 11.39 -19.58
N LEU A 472 9.20 11.09 -18.47
CA LEU A 472 10.55 10.55 -18.45
C LEU A 472 10.47 9.03 -18.36
N ALA A 473 11.02 8.34 -19.34
CA ALA A 473 10.96 6.88 -19.47
C ALA A 473 11.78 6.20 -18.36
N GLY A 474 11.09 5.73 -17.33
CA GLY A 474 11.65 5.07 -16.16
C GLY A 474 11.80 3.55 -16.29
N SER A 475 12.21 2.91 -15.21
CA SER A 475 12.57 1.49 -15.15
C SER A 475 11.63 0.67 -14.28
N LEU A 476 11.52 -0.63 -14.62
CA LEU A 476 10.92 -1.64 -13.77
C LEU A 476 11.91 -2.13 -12.70
N GLN A 477 11.42 -2.78 -11.64
CA GLN A 477 12.23 -3.26 -10.53
C GLN A 477 13.38 -4.19 -10.96
N GLU A 478 13.15 -5.06 -11.94
CA GLU A 478 14.15 -6.01 -12.45
C GLU A 478 15.22 -5.39 -13.35
N GLU A 479 15.04 -4.12 -13.71
CA GLU A 479 15.99 -3.31 -14.48
C GLU A 479 16.89 -2.47 -13.58
N GLU A 480 16.69 -2.57 -12.27
CA GLU A 480 17.42 -1.82 -11.24
C GLU A 480 18.00 -2.72 -10.16
N GLU A 481 18.90 -2.16 -9.39
CA GLU A 481 19.53 -2.79 -8.25
C GLU A 481 19.24 -1.98 -6.97
N GLY A 482 19.15 -2.67 -5.84
CA GLY A 482 18.90 -2.02 -4.55
C GLY A 482 18.40 -2.99 -3.49
N THR A 483 17.71 -2.45 -2.51
CA THR A 483 17.09 -3.22 -1.42
C THR A 483 15.60 -2.91 -1.31
N VAL A 484 14.85 -3.84 -0.75
CA VAL A 484 13.46 -3.63 -0.31
C VAL A 484 13.27 -4.29 1.06
N THR A 485 12.24 -3.83 1.79
CA THR A 485 11.92 -4.38 3.10
C THR A 485 10.58 -5.12 3.02
N THR A 486 10.59 -6.40 3.40
CA THR A 486 9.38 -7.22 3.45
C THR A 486 8.40 -6.72 4.52
N ALA A 487 7.16 -7.15 4.46
CA ALA A 487 6.13 -6.79 5.44
C ALA A 487 6.46 -7.22 6.88
N GLU A 488 7.34 -8.19 7.05
CA GLU A 488 7.84 -8.62 8.37
C GLU A 488 9.10 -7.88 8.84
N GLY A 489 9.61 -6.90 8.06
CA GLY A 489 10.77 -6.10 8.42
C GLY A 489 12.13 -6.69 7.99
N ARG A 490 12.15 -7.67 7.09
CA ARG A 490 13.38 -8.24 6.51
C ARG A 490 13.83 -7.40 5.32
N VAL A 491 15.02 -6.85 5.36
CA VAL A 491 15.66 -6.12 4.26
C VAL A 491 16.33 -7.13 3.32
N VAL A 492 15.94 -7.12 2.05
CA VAL A 492 16.39 -8.08 1.03
C VAL A 492 16.91 -7.38 -0.22
N ARG A 493 17.74 -8.10 -1.02
CA ARG A 493 18.35 -7.54 -2.22
C ARG A 493 17.47 -7.66 -3.45
N ILE A 494 17.28 -6.57 -4.16
CA ILE A 494 16.81 -6.55 -5.54
C ILE A 494 18.04 -6.55 -6.45
N ARG A 495 18.13 -7.55 -7.33
CA ARG A 495 19.24 -7.68 -8.27
C ARG A 495 18.77 -7.36 -9.67
N LYS A 496 19.52 -6.52 -10.35
CA LYS A 496 19.29 -6.18 -11.74
C LYS A 496 19.40 -7.45 -12.60
N ALA A 497 18.34 -7.79 -13.29
CA ALA A 497 18.26 -8.93 -14.19
C ALA A 497 18.56 -8.54 -15.64
N VAL A 498 18.01 -7.40 -16.09
CA VAL A 498 18.08 -6.89 -17.46
C VAL A 498 18.31 -5.38 -17.47
N ASN A 499 18.68 -4.84 -18.63
CA ASN A 499 18.74 -3.39 -18.81
C ASN A 499 17.35 -2.80 -19.14
N PRO A 500 17.12 -1.51 -18.83
CA PRO A 500 15.95 -0.81 -19.33
C PRO A 500 15.90 -0.86 -20.86
N PRO A 501 14.71 -1.05 -21.48
CA PRO A 501 14.61 -1.18 -22.93
C PRO A 501 14.71 0.16 -23.65
N GLY A 502 15.20 0.14 -24.90
CA GLY A 502 15.32 1.33 -25.73
C GLY A 502 16.23 2.39 -25.13
N HIS A 503 15.73 3.60 -24.99
CA HIS A 503 16.40 4.72 -24.34
C HIS A 503 15.88 5.01 -22.91
N ALA A 504 15.08 4.11 -22.33
CA ALA A 504 14.66 4.24 -20.95
C ALA A 504 15.86 4.21 -19.99
N ARG A 505 15.75 4.91 -18.87
CA ARG A 505 16.83 5.02 -17.88
C ARG A 505 16.37 4.53 -16.51
N SER A 506 17.31 4.15 -15.66
CA SER A 506 16.98 3.88 -14.26
C SER A 506 16.41 5.13 -13.59
N ASP A 507 15.38 4.95 -12.76
CA ASP A 507 14.78 6.08 -12.03
C ASP A 507 15.82 6.81 -11.18
N THR A 508 16.76 6.07 -10.59
CA THR A 508 17.88 6.65 -9.82
C THR A 508 18.70 7.59 -10.69
N SER A 509 19.07 7.20 -11.92
CA SER A 509 19.85 8.06 -12.81
C SER A 509 19.08 9.32 -13.27
N ILE A 510 17.76 9.18 -13.47
CA ILE A 510 16.88 10.31 -13.81
C ILE A 510 16.88 11.35 -12.69
N ILE A 511 16.71 10.92 -11.43
CA ILE A 511 16.67 11.79 -10.26
C ILE A 511 18.02 12.46 -10.02
N LEU A 512 19.13 11.73 -10.17
CA LEU A 512 20.48 12.28 -10.03
C LEU A 512 20.77 13.35 -11.09
N GLU A 513 20.38 13.12 -12.34
CA GLU A 513 20.54 14.10 -13.42
C GLU A 513 19.66 15.35 -13.20
N LEU A 514 18.44 15.22 -12.71
CA LEU A 514 17.60 16.34 -12.32
C LEU A 514 18.26 17.15 -11.18
N ALA A 515 18.79 16.47 -10.15
CA ALA A 515 19.48 17.13 -9.04
C ALA A 515 20.70 17.92 -9.52
N LYS A 516 21.49 17.35 -10.43
CA LYS A 516 22.63 18.01 -11.07
C LYS A 516 22.22 19.28 -11.82
N ARG A 517 21.23 19.21 -12.70
CA ARG A 517 20.75 20.36 -13.50
C ARG A 517 20.05 21.43 -12.64
N LEU A 518 19.57 21.07 -11.45
CA LEU A 518 19.06 22.01 -10.46
C LEU A 518 20.17 22.66 -9.62
N GLY A 519 21.44 22.28 -9.81
CA GLY A 519 22.60 22.86 -9.12
C GLY A 519 22.91 22.23 -7.77
N ALA A 520 22.50 20.98 -7.53
CA ALA A 520 22.76 20.24 -6.29
C ALA A 520 23.72 19.05 -6.49
N GLU A 521 24.51 19.02 -7.56
CA GLU A 521 25.40 17.90 -7.92
C GLU A 521 26.32 17.47 -6.78
N ASP A 522 26.85 18.42 -6.02
CA ASP A 522 27.78 18.19 -4.90
C ASP A 522 27.15 17.41 -3.72
N LYS A 523 25.81 17.35 -3.65
CA LYS A 523 25.07 16.62 -2.63
C LYS A 523 24.57 15.24 -3.11
N PHE A 524 24.72 14.93 -4.40
CA PHE A 524 24.19 13.73 -5.04
C PHE A 524 25.29 12.99 -5.83
N THR A 525 26.37 12.57 -5.14
CA THR A 525 27.60 12.07 -5.74
C THR A 525 27.68 10.56 -5.88
N TYR A 526 26.54 9.84 -5.80
CA TYR A 526 26.49 8.39 -5.81
C TYR A 526 26.79 7.82 -7.20
N ARG A 527 27.68 6.84 -7.26
CA ARG A 527 28.06 6.10 -8.48
C ARG A 527 27.20 4.85 -8.71
N ASN A 528 26.62 4.29 -7.64
CA ASN A 528 25.82 3.08 -7.66
C ASN A 528 24.85 3.02 -6.48
N SER A 529 23.95 2.04 -6.49
CA SER A 529 22.94 1.85 -5.45
C SER A 529 23.54 1.52 -4.08
N GLU A 530 24.70 0.87 -4.01
CA GLU A 530 25.33 0.54 -2.74
C GLU A 530 25.89 1.77 -2.02
N GLU A 531 26.48 2.71 -2.76
CA GLU A 531 26.90 3.99 -2.17
C GLU A 531 25.72 4.78 -1.63
N LEU A 532 24.61 4.80 -2.35
CA LEU A 532 23.37 5.43 -1.90
C LEU A 532 22.81 4.71 -0.65
N PHE A 533 22.83 3.37 -0.63
CA PHE A 533 22.44 2.59 0.54
C PHE A 533 23.35 2.85 1.74
N ASN A 534 24.64 3.03 1.52
CA ASN A 534 25.58 3.35 2.60
C ASN A 534 25.30 4.71 3.25
N GLU A 535 24.88 5.72 2.49
CA GLU A 535 24.43 6.99 3.09
C GLU A 535 23.09 6.80 3.83
N LEU A 536 22.12 6.05 3.26
CA LEU A 536 20.86 5.70 3.93
C LEU A 536 21.10 5.02 5.28
N ARG A 537 22.04 4.07 5.35
CA ARG A 537 22.43 3.42 6.61
C ARG A 537 22.87 4.44 7.66
N VAL A 538 23.76 5.36 7.28
CA VAL A 538 24.19 6.44 8.17
C VAL A 538 23.03 7.35 8.55
N ALA A 539 22.19 7.73 7.60
CA ALA A 539 21.02 8.57 7.84
C ALA A 539 19.99 7.92 8.78
N SER A 540 19.87 6.58 8.77
CA SER A 540 18.95 5.84 9.65
C SER A 540 19.52 5.57 11.05
N LYS A 541 20.84 5.66 11.26
CA LYS A 541 21.52 5.31 12.50
C LYS A 541 20.92 6.01 13.71
N GLY A 542 20.54 5.24 14.72
CA GLY A 542 19.90 5.75 15.96
C GLY A 542 18.46 6.21 15.79
N GLY A 543 17.86 6.04 14.62
CA GLY A 543 16.41 6.16 14.43
C GLY A 543 15.69 4.88 14.85
N THR A 544 14.35 4.91 14.94
CA THR A 544 13.60 3.69 15.31
C THR A 544 13.65 2.63 14.20
N ALA A 545 13.83 3.04 12.95
CA ALA A 545 14.14 2.15 11.84
C ALA A 545 15.65 2.22 11.52
N ASP A 546 16.45 1.59 12.37
CA ASP A 546 17.91 1.64 12.29
C ASP A 546 18.46 0.53 11.36
N TYR A 547 19.03 0.96 10.22
CA TYR A 547 19.66 0.08 9.21
C TYR A 547 21.19 0.12 9.25
N TYR A 548 21.79 0.82 10.21
CA TYR A 548 23.22 1.09 10.19
C TYR A 548 24.09 -0.17 10.07
N GLY A 549 23.72 -1.25 10.75
CA GLY A 549 24.43 -2.51 10.71
C GLY A 549 24.10 -3.41 9.49
N ILE A 550 23.20 -2.98 8.60
CA ILE A 550 22.79 -3.75 7.42
C ILE A 550 23.69 -3.37 6.24
N THR A 551 24.46 -4.31 5.72
CA THR A 551 25.26 -4.12 4.50
C THR A 551 24.73 -5.02 3.38
N TYR A 552 25.02 -4.70 2.12
CA TYR A 552 24.71 -5.56 0.99
C TYR A 552 25.29 -6.98 1.19
N GLN A 553 26.54 -7.07 1.62
CA GLN A 553 27.18 -8.36 1.90
C GLN A 553 26.44 -9.16 2.97
N LYS A 554 26.05 -8.52 4.09
CA LYS A 554 25.30 -9.19 5.15
C LYS A 554 23.94 -9.69 4.68
N ILE A 555 23.22 -8.91 3.84
CA ILE A 555 21.96 -9.36 3.24
C ILE A 555 22.17 -10.59 2.36
N GLU A 556 23.25 -10.64 1.57
CA GLU A 556 23.58 -11.81 0.73
C GLU A 556 23.86 -13.06 1.57
N ASP A 557 24.69 -12.92 2.61
CA ASP A 557 25.12 -14.02 3.46
C ASP A 557 23.98 -14.66 4.26
N THR A 558 22.94 -13.86 4.60
CA THR A 558 21.82 -14.29 5.48
C THR A 558 20.47 -14.40 4.79
N MET A 559 20.40 -14.17 3.48
CA MET A 559 19.14 -14.06 2.71
C MET A 559 18.19 -13.00 3.30
N GLY A 560 18.75 -11.88 3.79
CA GLY A 560 18.05 -10.76 4.36
C GLY A 560 18.25 -10.56 5.85
N VAL A 561 18.22 -9.31 6.28
CA VAL A 561 18.47 -8.88 7.66
C VAL A 561 17.25 -8.12 8.20
N PHE A 562 16.84 -8.46 9.41
CA PHE A 562 15.74 -7.73 10.08
C PHE A 562 16.25 -6.47 10.78
N TRP A 563 15.60 -5.34 10.52
CA TRP A 563 15.87 -4.13 11.29
C TRP A 563 15.04 -4.12 12.61
N PRO A 564 15.41 -3.39 13.68
CA PRO A 564 16.63 -2.62 13.83
C PRO A 564 17.91 -3.48 13.82
N CYS A 565 18.97 -2.94 13.23
CA CYS A 565 20.30 -3.55 13.20
C CYS A 565 21.35 -2.44 13.45
N PRO A 566 21.58 -2.05 14.72
CA PRO A 566 22.27 -0.81 15.07
C PRO A 566 23.79 -0.87 14.93
N THR A 567 24.38 -2.07 14.83
CA THR A 567 25.84 -2.24 14.67
C THR A 567 26.17 -3.27 13.60
N LEU A 568 27.39 -3.23 13.08
CA LEU A 568 27.81 -4.12 11.98
C LEU A 568 27.81 -5.61 12.38
N ASP A 569 28.06 -5.92 13.63
CA ASP A 569 28.07 -7.28 14.22
C ASP A 569 26.67 -7.74 14.69
N HIS A 570 25.71 -6.84 14.80
CA HIS A 570 24.35 -7.16 15.26
C HIS A 570 23.63 -8.08 14.25
N PRO A 571 23.05 -9.23 14.65
CA PRO A 571 22.47 -10.21 13.72
C PRO A 571 21.16 -9.75 13.04
N GLY A 572 20.61 -8.62 13.45
CA GLY A 572 19.26 -8.18 13.13
C GLY A 572 18.26 -8.60 14.20
N THR A 573 17.03 -8.06 14.12
CA THR A 573 15.99 -8.25 15.15
C THR A 573 14.74 -8.91 14.54
N PRO A 574 14.71 -10.24 14.38
CA PRO A 574 13.54 -10.92 13.79
C PRO A 574 12.28 -10.79 14.66
N ARG A 575 12.41 -10.81 15.98
CA ARG A 575 11.33 -10.57 16.96
C ARG A 575 11.64 -9.35 17.80
N LEU A 576 10.71 -8.39 17.82
CA LEU A 576 10.80 -7.17 18.61
C LEU A 576 10.43 -7.43 20.07
N TRP A 577 11.00 -6.66 20.99
CA TRP A 577 10.62 -6.55 22.40
C TRP A 577 10.70 -7.88 23.19
N GLU A 578 11.64 -8.75 22.87
CA GLU A 578 11.91 -9.95 23.67
C GLU A 578 12.36 -9.60 25.09
N ASP A 579 13.06 -8.47 25.22
CA ASP A 579 13.50 -7.86 26.49
C ASP A 579 12.42 -6.99 27.16
N LYS A 580 11.21 -6.91 26.60
CA LYS A 580 10.09 -6.05 27.05
C LYS A 580 10.41 -4.55 27.08
N LYS A 581 11.43 -4.11 26.33
CA LYS A 581 11.74 -2.69 26.16
C LYS A 581 11.18 -2.17 24.84
N PHE A 582 10.29 -1.21 24.94
CA PHE A 582 9.64 -0.58 23.80
C PHE A 582 10.38 0.70 23.37
N ALA A 583 10.17 1.13 22.13
CA ALA A 583 10.84 2.33 21.60
C ALA A 583 10.12 3.64 21.98
N THR A 584 9.35 3.61 23.04
CA THR A 584 8.68 4.76 23.67
C THR A 584 9.65 5.50 24.62
N PRO A 585 9.39 6.75 24.97
CA PRO A 585 10.28 7.51 25.85
C PRO A 585 10.50 6.89 27.25
N ASP A 586 9.49 6.18 27.76
CA ASP A 586 9.54 5.50 29.07
C ASP A 586 9.91 4.01 28.96
N GLY A 587 10.14 3.51 27.76
CA GLY A 587 10.49 2.12 27.50
C GLY A 587 9.34 1.13 27.65
N LYS A 588 8.09 1.60 27.87
CA LYS A 588 6.89 0.78 28.07
C LYS A 588 5.96 0.84 26.87
N ALA A 589 5.13 -0.20 26.68
CA ALA A 589 4.03 -0.14 25.73
C ALA A 589 2.87 0.70 26.28
N HIS A 590 2.21 1.45 25.41
CA HIS A 590 1.14 2.34 25.84
C HIS A 590 -0.23 1.83 25.38
N PHE A 591 -1.11 1.59 26.33
CA PHE A 591 -2.54 1.50 26.03
C PHE A 591 -3.06 2.85 25.59
N ASN A 592 -4.07 2.83 24.75
CA ASN A 592 -4.70 4.05 24.27
C ASN A 592 -6.21 3.98 24.51
N PRO A 593 -6.84 5.04 25.07
CA PRO A 593 -8.29 5.09 25.21
C PRO A 593 -8.91 5.20 23.82
N VAL A 594 -9.70 4.21 23.42
CA VAL A 594 -10.40 4.16 22.14
C VAL A 594 -11.89 4.15 22.41
N THR A 595 -12.60 5.17 21.88
CA THR A 595 -14.05 5.22 21.90
C THR A 595 -14.61 5.05 20.51
N TYR A 596 -15.73 4.33 20.41
CA TYR A 596 -16.46 4.21 19.15
C TYR A 596 -17.03 5.57 18.71
N ARG A 597 -16.95 5.82 17.44
CA ARG A 597 -17.65 6.91 16.74
C ARG A 597 -18.06 6.43 15.35
N ASP A 598 -19.09 7.00 14.80
CA ASP A 598 -19.58 6.65 13.47
C ASP A 598 -18.52 6.87 12.38
N PRO A 599 -18.60 6.16 11.25
CA PRO A 599 -17.77 6.45 10.08
C PRO A 599 -18.01 7.88 9.56
N GLY A 600 -17.09 8.37 8.73
CA GLY A 600 -17.16 9.72 8.17
C GLY A 600 -18.33 9.93 7.21
N GLU A 601 -18.92 8.86 6.71
CA GLU A 601 -20.14 8.87 5.91
C GLU A 601 -21.09 7.78 6.40
N ILE A 602 -22.30 8.16 6.75
CA ILE A 602 -23.38 7.26 7.18
C ILE A 602 -24.43 7.11 6.08
N THR A 603 -25.14 5.98 6.10
CA THR A 603 -26.29 5.72 5.25
C THR A 603 -27.50 6.58 5.69
N ASP A 604 -28.35 6.96 4.74
CA ASP A 604 -29.60 7.66 4.94
C ASP A 604 -30.69 7.13 3.99
N GLU A 605 -31.83 7.80 3.92
CA GLU A 605 -32.96 7.40 3.07
C GLU A 605 -32.62 7.48 1.57
N GLU A 606 -31.76 8.42 1.14
CA GLU A 606 -31.33 8.57 -0.25
C GLU A 606 -30.25 7.56 -0.62
N TYR A 607 -29.33 7.27 0.30
CA TYR A 607 -28.21 6.33 0.11
C TYR A 607 -28.20 5.26 1.22
N PRO A 608 -29.13 4.29 1.18
CA PRO A 608 -29.38 3.38 2.31
C PRO A 608 -28.43 2.16 2.40
N ILE A 609 -27.49 2.03 1.49
CA ILE A 609 -26.61 0.85 1.37
C ILE A 609 -25.15 1.25 1.60
N ILE A 610 -24.40 0.42 2.29
CA ILE A 610 -22.96 0.59 2.44
C ILE A 610 -22.26 0.01 1.20
N LEU A 611 -21.49 0.83 0.50
CA LEU A 611 -20.51 0.37 -0.48
C LEU A 611 -19.14 0.25 0.19
N THR A 612 -18.55 -0.93 0.15
CA THR A 612 -17.17 -1.17 0.56
C THR A 612 -16.30 -1.54 -0.63
N THR A 613 -15.01 -1.24 -0.56
CA THR A 613 -14.07 -1.49 -1.66
C THR A 613 -13.00 -2.51 -1.25
N GLY A 614 -12.38 -3.16 -2.23
CA GLY A 614 -11.32 -4.12 -1.95
C GLY A 614 -10.55 -4.54 -3.20
N ARG A 615 -9.91 -5.71 -3.10
CA ARG A 615 -9.03 -6.26 -4.13
C ARG A 615 -9.51 -7.60 -4.61
N VAL A 616 -9.06 -7.97 -5.83
CA VAL A 616 -9.21 -9.32 -6.39
C VAL A 616 -7.82 -9.93 -6.64
N VAL A 617 -7.74 -11.26 -6.67
CA VAL A 617 -6.47 -12.00 -6.71
C VAL A 617 -5.64 -11.72 -7.96
N SER A 618 -6.28 -11.46 -9.10
CA SER A 618 -5.61 -11.27 -10.39
C SER A 618 -5.09 -9.85 -10.63
N GLN A 619 -5.52 -8.86 -9.84
CA GLN A 619 -5.14 -7.47 -10.06
C GLN A 619 -4.28 -6.91 -8.92
N TYR A 620 -3.44 -5.92 -9.24
CA TYR A 620 -2.55 -5.28 -8.28
C TYR A 620 -2.70 -3.76 -8.30
N LEU A 621 -3.08 -3.17 -7.16
CA LEU A 621 -3.28 -1.72 -6.96
C LEU A 621 -4.12 -1.08 -8.08
N SER A 622 -3.60 -0.05 -8.76
CA SER A 622 -4.27 0.62 -9.89
C SER A 622 -4.47 -0.26 -11.13
N GLY A 623 -3.95 -1.49 -11.11
CA GLY A 623 -4.02 -2.40 -12.26
C GLY A 623 -3.08 -2.04 -13.42
N THR A 624 -2.31 -0.96 -13.35
CA THR A 624 -1.44 -0.49 -14.45
C THR A 624 -0.57 -1.61 -15.04
N GLN A 625 0.01 -2.46 -14.22
CA GLN A 625 0.82 -3.59 -14.66
C GLN A 625 -0.06 -4.82 -15.00
N THR A 626 -0.94 -5.22 -14.10
CA THR A 626 -1.68 -6.49 -14.19
C THR A 626 -2.78 -6.48 -15.24
N ARG A 627 -3.38 -5.32 -15.56
CA ARG A 627 -4.33 -5.19 -16.68
C ARG A 627 -3.70 -5.34 -18.07
N ARG A 628 -2.38 -5.48 -18.17
CA ARG A 628 -1.60 -5.77 -19.39
C ARG A 628 -1.29 -7.25 -19.55
N ILE A 629 -1.46 -8.05 -18.54
CA ILE A 629 -1.16 -9.49 -18.52
C ILE A 629 -2.45 -10.26 -18.77
N GLY A 630 -2.59 -10.82 -19.99
CA GLY A 630 -3.83 -11.42 -20.46
C GLY A 630 -4.40 -12.51 -19.57
N LYS A 631 -3.57 -13.42 -19.06
CA LYS A 631 -4.02 -14.47 -18.12
C LYS A 631 -4.58 -13.92 -16.80
N LEU A 632 -4.09 -12.80 -16.32
CA LEU A 632 -4.63 -12.15 -15.13
C LEU A 632 -5.95 -11.42 -15.44
N VAL A 633 -6.06 -10.84 -16.64
CA VAL A 633 -7.31 -10.23 -17.13
C VAL A 633 -8.38 -11.29 -17.33
N ASP A 634 -8.06 -12.44 -17.92
CA ASP A 634 -9.00 -13.55 -18.12
C ASP A 634 -9.61 -14.04 -16.80
N LEU A 635 -8.86 -14.02 -15.70
CA LEU A 635 -9.34 -14.41 -14.36
C LEU A 635 -10.41 -13.44 -13.81
N TYR A 636 -10.30 -12.16 -14.10
CA TYR A 636 -11.25 -11.14 -13.63
C TYR A 636 -11.20 -9.94 -14.60
N PRO A 637 -12.00 -9.97 -15.69
CA PRO A 637 -11.85 -9.01 -16.81
C PRO A 637 -12.40 -7.62 -16.50
N GLU A 638 -13.41 -7.50 -15.65
CA GLU A 638 -14.06 -6.23 -15.29
C GLU A 638 -14.54 -6.21 -13.84
N PRO A 639 -14.72 -5.03 -13.23
CA PRO A 639 -15.25 -4.95 -11.89
C PRO A 639 -16.74 -5.34 -11.88
N LYS A 640 -17.12 -6.19 -10.92
CA LYS A 640 -18.51 -6.60 -10.69
C LYS A 640 -18.98 -6.13 -9.33
N LEU A 641 -20.22 -5.69 -9.25
CA LEU A 641 -20.88 -5.34 -7.99
C LEU A 641 -21.31 -6.63 -7.28
N GLU A 642 -20.64 -6.99 -6.18
CA GLU A 642 -21.12 -8.08 -5.33
C GLU A 642 -22.28 -7.59 -4.48
N ILE A 643 -23.40 -8.33 -4.51
CA ILE A 643 -24.65 -8.01 -3.81
C ILE A 643 -25.27 -9.27 -3.22
N HIS A 644 -25.77 -9.20 -1.98
CA HIS A 644 -26.46 -10.31 -1.34
C HIS A 644 -27.81 -10.60 -2.02
N PRO A 645 -28.24 -11.90 -2.13
CA PRO A 645 -29.50 -12.27 -2.76
C PRO A 645 -30.73 -11.55 -2.18
N GLU A 646 -30.79 -11.30 -0.87
CA GLU A 646 -31.89 -10.57 -0.23
C GLU A 646 -31.95 -9.11 -0.69
N LEU A 647 -30.78 -8.46 -0.73
CA LEU A 647 -30.69 -7.07 -1.20
C LEU A 647 -31.03 -7.01 -2.70
N ALA A 648 -30.55 -7.98 -3.50
CA ALA A 648 -30.87 -8.05 -4.93
C ALA A 648 -32.37 -8.21 -5.17
N ARG A 649 -33.06 -9.07 -4.41
CA ARG A 649 -34.53 -9.21 -4.47
C ARG A 649 -35.25 -7.93 -4.10
N LYS A 650 -34.81 -7.23 -3.03
CA LYS A 650 -35.40 -5.96 -2.60
C LYS A 650 -35.38 -4.90 -3.72
N TYR A 651 -34.30 -4.86 -4.51
CA TYR A 651 -34.10 -3.91 -5.60
C TYR A 651 -34.53 -4.44 -6.97
N GLY A 652 -34.98 -5.68 -7.09
CA GLY A 652 -35.37 -6.32 -8.35
C GLY A 652 -34.19 -6.60 -9.29
N ILE A 653 -32.98 -6.72 -8.76
CA ILE A 653 -31.73 -6.92 -9.51
C ILE A 653 -31.54 -8.43 -9.81
N LYS A 654 -31.15 -8.75 -11.05
CA LYS A 654 -30.86 -10.13 -11.50
C LYS A 654 -29.35 -10.32 -11.70
N GLN A 655 -28.93 -11.58 -11.69
CA GLN A 655 -27.52 -11.96 -11.94
C GLN A 655 -27.06 -11.45 -13.30
N ASN A 656 -25.86 -10.83 -13.36
CA ASN A 656 -25.25 -10.20 -14.53
C ASN A 656 -26.06 -9.02 -15.15
N GLU A 657 -27.08 -8.55 -14.46
CA GLU A 657 -27.79 -7.32 -14.85
C GLU A 657 -26.89 -6.09 -14.62
N LEU A 658 -26.99 -5.11 -15.51
CA LEU A 658 -26.32 -3.82 -15.31
C LEU A 658 -27.03 -3.05 -14.20
N VAL A 659 -26.29 -2.63 -13.20
CA VAL A 659 -26.78 -1.89 -12.04
C VAL A 659 -26.08 -0.55 -11.95
N GLN A 660 -26.88 0.51 -11.93
CA GLN A 660 -26.40 1.85 -11.62
C GLN A 660 -26.13 1.96 -10.12
N VAL A 661 -24.90 2.31 -9.77
CA VAL A 661 -24.47 2.64 -8.41
C VAL A 661 -24.36 4.14 -8.30
N SER A 662 -25.11 4.74 -7.39
CA SER A 662 -25.12 6.19 -7.17
C SER A 662 -24.65 6.52 -5.76
N THR A 663 -23.82 7.56 -5.64
CA THR A 663 -23.33 8.12 -4.38
C THR A 663 -23.40 9.64 -4.42
N ARG A 664 -23.10 10.31 -3.33
CA ARG A 664 -23.02 11.79 -3.27
C ARG A 664 -21.97 12.40 -4.21
N ARG A 665 -21.05 11.58 -4.78
CA ARG A 665 -19.89 12.01 -5.61
C ARG A 665 -19.99 11.65 -7.07
N GLY A 666 -20.87 10.74 -7.42
CA GLY A 666 -21.04 10.31 -8.79
C GLY A 666 -21.89 9.07 -8.95
N THR A 667 -22.12 8.71 -10.20
CA THR A 667 -22.94 7.58 -10.62
C THR A 667 -22.24 6.84 -11.74
N ASP A 668 -22.25 5.50 -11.68
CA ASP A 668 -21.73 4.64 -12.77
C ASP A 668 -22.39 3.26 -12.73
N GLU A 669 -22.08 2.41 -13.71
CA GLU A 669 -22.78 1.17 -14.01
C GLU A 669 -21.85 -0.04 -13.93
N PHE A 670 -22.31 -1.10 -13.22
CA PHE A 670 -21.55 -2.33 -13.02
C PHE A 670 -22.44 -3.56 -13.19
N PRO A 671 -21.94 -4.66 -13.76
CA PRO A 671 -22.69 -5.91 -13.78
C PRO A 671 -22.82 -6.48 -12.35
N ALA A 672 -24.02 -6.88 -11.99
CA ALA A 672 -24.32 -7.49 -10.69
C ALA A 672 -23.70 -8.89 -10.59
N ASN A 673 -23.06 -9.18 -9.47
CA ASN A 673 -22.65 -10.51 -9.05
C ASN A 673 -23.37 -10.88 -7.75
N ILE A 674 -24.46 -11.62 -7.87
CA ILE A 674 -25.29 -12.00 -6.71
C ILE A 674 -24.61 -13.17 -5.99
N VAL A 675 -24.21 -12.92 -4.72
CA VAL A 675 -23.44 -13.87 -3.90
C VAL A 675 -23.90 -13.83 -2.44
N GLU A 676 -23.96 -15.00 -1.80
CA GLU A 676 -24.27 -15.12 -0.35
C GLU A 676 -23.07 -14.76 0.54
N THR A 677 -21.94 -14.40 -0.07
CA THR A 677 -20.67 -14.17 0.63
C THR A 677 -20.47 -12.73 1.08
N ILE A 678 -21.51 -11.92 1.12
CA ILE A 678 -21.49 -10.55 1.61
C ILE A 678 -22.68 -10.29 2.54
N ARG A 679 -22.59 -9.27 3.39
CA ARG A 679 -23.68 -8.85 4.28
C ARG A 679 -24.90 -8.36 3.47
N THR A 680 -26.08 -8.44 4.09
CA THR A 680 -27.37 -8.00 3.47
C THR A 680 -27.50 -6.48 3.35
N ASP A 681 -26.71 -5.70 4.08
CA ASP A 681 -26.71 -4.22 4.11
C ASP A 681 -25.54 -3.59 3.34
N THR A 682 -24.69 -4.41 2.72
CA THR A 682 -23.42 -3.98 2.14
C THR A 682 -23.26 -4.54 0.72
N VAL A 683 -22.67 -3.72 -0.18
CA VAL A 683 -22.20 -4.15 -1.50
C VAL A 683 -20.72 -3.91 -1.64
N PHE A 684 -20.06 -4.63 -2.56
CA PHE A 684 -18.62 -4.59 -2.75
C PHE A 684 -18.24 -4.32 -4.19
N LEU A 685 -17.26 -3.40 -4.39
CA LEU A 685 -16.61 -3.15 -5.68
C LEU A 685 -15.09 -3.22 -5.57
N PRO A 686 -14.41 -3.95 -6.46
CA PRO A 686 -12.95 -3.91 -6.55
C PRO A 686 -12.48 -2.62 -7.22
N TYR A 687 -11.37 -2.03 -6.72
CA TYR A 687 -10.92 -0.68 -7.11
C TYR A 687 -9.81 -0.63 -8.18
N HIS A 688 -9.49 -1.73 -8.85
CA HIS A 688 -8.33 -1.81 -9.77
C HIS A 688 -8.53 -1.19 -11.14
N TRP A 689 -9.70 -0.69 -11.45
CA TRP A 689 -10.06 -0.16 -12.77
C TRP A 689 -10.16 1.36 -12.78
N PRO A 690 -9.79 1.99 -13.91
CA PRO A 690 -9.86 3.44 -14.09
C PRO A 690 -11.18 3.92 -14.67
N GLY A 691 -11.31 5.24 -14.83
CA GLY A 691 -12.39 5.91 -15.51
C GLY A 691 -13.76 5.57 -14.93
N LYS A 692 -14.73 5.30 -15.80
CA LYS A 692 -16.09 4.91 -15.40
C LYS A 692 -16.18 3.60 -14.61
N LYS A 693 -15.15 2.76 -14.66
CA LYS A 693 -15.07 1.51 -13.90
C LYS A 693 -14.35 1.67 -12.54
N SER A 694 -14.00 2.87 -12.15
CA SER A 694 -13.28 3.12 -10.90
C SER A 694 -14.23 3.18 -9.70
N ALA A 695 -14.01 2.31 -8.73
CA ALA A 695 -14.72 2.38 -7.44
C ALA A 695 -14.36 3.65 -6.63
N ASN A 696 -13.18 4.25 -6.89
CA ASN A 696 -12.72 5.43 -6.17
C ASN A 696 -13.39 6.74 -6.61
N GLN A 697 -14.19 6.73 -7.67
CA GLN A 697 -15.09 7.88 -7.93
C GLN A 697 -16.16 8.03 -6.85
N PHE A 698 -16.50 6.95 -6.14
CA PHE A 698 -17.54 6.89 -5.13
C PHE A 698 -17.05 7.16 -3.72
N THR A 699 -15.78 6.86 -3.44
CA THR A 699 -15.23 6.93 -2.08
C THR A 699 -15.09 8.35 -1.56
N PRO A 700 -15.43 8.61 -0.27
CA PRO A 700 -15.30 9.93 0.33
C PRO A 700 -13.84 10.32 0.56
N ALA A 701 -13.60 11.62 0.54
CA ALA A 701 -12.29 12.21 0.84
C ALA A 701 -12.10 12.50 2.34
N THR A 702 -12.94 11.94 3.21
CA THR A 702 -12.80 12.09 4.66
C THR A 702 -11.51 11.44 5.12
N LEU A 703 -10.66 12.21 5.79
CA LEU A 703 -9.35 11.77 6.24
C LEU A 703 -9.36 11.42 7.74
N ASP A 704 -8.62 10.38 8.11
CA ASP A 704 -8.27 10.14 9.51
C ASP A 704 -7.51 11.37 10.07
N PRO A 705 -7.88 11.91 11.23
CA PRO A 705 -7.31 13.16 11.73
C PRO A 705 -5.82 13.06 12.07
N VAL A 706 -5.32 11.87 12.36
CA VAL A 706 -3.93 11.61 12.75
C VAL A 706 -3.08 11.21 11.56
N SER A 707 -3.46 10.14 10.86
CA SER A 707 -2.69 9.54 9.77
C SER A 707 -2.92 10.19 8.41
N LYS A 708 -4.03 10.92 8.27
CA LYS A 708 -4.48 11.52 7.00
C LYS A 708 -4.76 10.49 5.90
N ILE A 709 -5.04 9.23 6.27
CA ILE A 709 -5.52 8.22 5.33
C ILE A 709 -6.98 8.52 4.96
N PRO A 710 -7.38 8.36 3.69
CA PRO A 710 -8.79 8.49 3.30
C PRO A 710 -9.63 7.28 3.73
N GLU A 711 -10.93 7.50 3.90
CA GLU A 711 -11.92 6.46 4.19
C GLU A 711 -12.36 5.75 2.90
N PHE A 712 -11.81 4.56 2.64
CA PHE A 712 -12.12 3.76 1.45
C PHE A 712 -13.14 2.64 1.71
N LYS A 713 -13.48 2.37 2.97
CA LYS A 713 -14.25 1.18 3.35
C LYS A 713 -15.70 1.45 3.66
N VAL A 714 -16.09 2.70 3.83
CA VAL A 714 -17.48 3.09 4.03
C VAL A 714 -17.83 4.22 3.09
N CYS A 715 -18.81 3.96 2.25
CA CYS A 715 -19.42 4.93 1.35
C CYS A 715 -20.92 4.63 1.28
N ALA A 716 -21.77 5.63 1.44
CA ALA A 716 -23.21 5.47 1.30
C ALA A 716 -23.61 5.49 -0.19
N CYS A 717 -24.38 4.50 -0.62
CA CYS A 717 -24.83 4.38 -2.02
C CYS A 717 -26.28 3.93 -2.16
N ASN A 718 -26.79 4.11 -3.37
CA ASN A 718 -28.07 3.57 -3.81
C ASN A 718 -27.89 2.78 -5.10
N LEU A 719 -28.82 1.87 -5.38
CA LEU A 719 -28.77 0.97 -6.52
C LEU A 719 -30.04 1.13 -7.37
N LYS A 720 -29.85 1.07 -8.70
CA LYS A 720 -30.97 1.04 -9.65
C LYS A 720 -30.68 0.02 -10.75
N PRO A 721 -31.56 -1.00 -10.94
CA PRO A 721 -31.42 -1.92 -12.05
C PRO A 721 -31.63 -1.22 -13.39
N LEU A 722 -30.85 -1.54 -14.41
CA LEU A 722 -30.91 -0.96 -15.76
C LEU A 722 -31.35 -1.96 -16.83
N GLY A 723 -31.51 -3.23 -16.48
CA GLY A 723 -31.85 -4.30 -17.40
C GLY A 723 -30.68 -5.24 -17.73
N VAL A 724 -30.98 -6.38 -18.31
CA VAL A 724 -29.97 -7.40 -18.68
C VAL A 724 -29.22 -6.90 -19.92
N ILE A 725 -27.88 -6.90 -19.82
CA ILE A 725 -27.03 -6.67 -20.99
C ILE A 725 -27.25 -7.86 -21.94
N SER A 726 -27.81 -7.64 -23.14
CA SER A 726 -27.75 -8.63 -24.20
C SER A 726 -26.26 -8.97 -24.42
N PRO A 727 -25.88 -10.27 -24.49
CA PRO A 727 -24.48 -10.61 -24.70
C PRO A 727 -24.00 -9.88 -25.96
N PRO A 728 -22.84 -9.22 -25.93
CA PRO A 728 -22.29 -8.59 -27.12
C PRO A 728 -22.19 -9.66 -28.18
N SER A 729 -22.73 -9.39 -29.36
CA SER A 729 -22.46 -10.19 -30.57
C SER A 729 -20.95 -10.31 -30.63
N THR A 730 -20.44 -11.54 -30.72
CA THR A 730 -19.01 -11.90 -30.68
C THR A 730 -18.21 -11.04 -31.69
N ALA A 731 -17.79 -9.86 -31.26
CA ALA A 731 -16.88 -8.98 -31.98
C ALA A 731 -15.88 -8.46 -30.95
N SER A 732 -14.65 -8.83 -31.14
CA SER A 732 -13.44 -8.33 -30.50
C SER A 732 -13.49 -6.82 -30.22
N GLY A 733 -13.78 -6.40 -28.96
CA GLY A 733 -13.90 -4.98 -28.66
C GLY A 733 -14.19 -4.60 -27.23
N ALA A 734 -13.85 -5.44 -26.26
CA ALA A 734 -14.18 -5.18 -24.84
C ALA A 734 -13.30 -4.11 -24.13
N TYR A 735 -12.61 -3.25 -24.84
CA TYR A 735 -11.74 -2.23 -24.26
C TYR A 735 -11.96 -0.80 -24.74
N ALA A 736 -13.14 -0.51 -25.31
CA ALA A 736 -13.47 0.84 -25.81
C ALA A 736 -14.19 1.70 -24.76
N SER A 737 -13.70 1.77 -23.52
CA SER A 737 -14.14 2.79 -22.55
C SER A 737 -13.08 2.94 -21.44
N ILE A 738 -12.02 3.62 -21.78
CA ILE A 738 -11.11 4.22 -20.80
C ILE A 738 -11.36 5.71 -20.71
#